data_29146670307f90d4607415483269d953
#
_entry.id   29146670307f90d4607415483269d953
#
_cell.length_a   1.000
_cell.length_b   1.000
_cell.length_c   1.000
_cell.angle_alpha   90.00
_cell.angle_beta   90.00
_cell.angle_gamma   90.00
#
_symmetry.space_group_name_H-M   'P 1'
#
loop_
_entity.id
_entity.type
_entity.pdbx_description
1 polymer ?
#
loop_
_entity_poly.entity_id
_entity_poly.type
_entity_poly.pdbx_seq_one_letter_code
_entity_poly.pdbx_strand_id
1 'polypeptide(L)'
;MSVTGNDTLKTRRTLNVDGKAYDYFDIGAAAQAAGLGDVSRLPFSLKVLLENLVRLENGRTVTVDDIKAIGAWLKDKTSEREIAFRPARVLMQDLTGVPAVVDLAAMRQAMVDLGGDPKKINPLSPVDLVIDHSVQIDNFASAKAFDENVKIEFERNGERYRFLSWGQQAFENFRLVPPGTGICHQVNLEYLSQVVWTTPEDGKTIAYPDTLVGTDSHTTMVNGLSVLGWGVGGIEAEAAMLGQPISMLIPEVVGMKLTGKLREGATATDLVLTVTQMLRRRGVVGRFVEFFGPGLADLALADRATIGNMAPEYGATCGFFPVDAETIRYLTLSARDPARVKLVEAYAKAQGLWADASTPDPVFTDTLDLDLASVEPSLAGPRRPQDRVALGDTGKTFDTELPRLAPGVTAARSQKVPGADYSLHDGDVVIAAITSCTNTSNPSVMLAAGLVAKKAVERGLKVKPWVKTSLAPGSQVVSDYYAAAGLQEYLDKLGFNLVGYGCTTCIGNSGPLPEPVAEAIDEGDLAVAAVLSGNRNFEGRIHALVRANWLASPPLVVAYALAGTVRTNLATDPLGEGSDGKPVYLRDIWPTNQEVAETVRNAVHRQSFQQRYGNVFEGPPQWRAVTAPGGVTYDFQDGSTYLARAPYFDNMPKEPGPLSDVIGARELAIFGDSITTDHIS
;
A
#
# COMPACT_ATOMS: atom_id res chain seq x y z
N MET A 1 -8.24 -5.22 -25.93
CA MET A 1 -8.90 -6.49 -25.56
C MET A 1 -10.37 -6.19 -25.30
N SER A 2 -11.32 -7.08 -25.70
CA SER A 2 -12.72 -6.94 -25.31
C SER A 2 -12.84 -7.07 -23.80
N VAL A 3 -13.63 -6.19 -23.18
CA VAL A 3 -13.95 -6.24 -21.75
C VAL A 3 -15.24 -7.00 -21.48
N THR A 4 -15.91 -7.52 -22.52
CA THR A 4 -17.12 -8.33 -22.43
C THR A 4 -16.94 -9.69 -23.13
N GLY A 5 -17.66 -10.70 -22.64
CA GLY A 5 -17.73 -12.05 -23.21
C GLY A 5 -19.01 -12.27 -24.04
N ASN A 6 -19.49 -13.52 -24.10
CA ASN A 6 -20.61 -13.96 -24.93
C ASN A 6 -21.99 -13.57 -24.38
N ASP A 7 -22.07 -13.28 -23.05
CA ASP A 7 -23.34 -13.06 -22.33
C ASP A 7 -24.38 -14.18 -22.58
N THR A 8 -23.92 -15.43 -22.46
CA THR A 8 -24.77 -16.63 -22.68
C THR A 8 -26.01 -16.61 -21.76
N LEU A 9 -25.87 -16.05 -20.55
CA LEU A 9 -26.97 -15.92 -19.57
C LEU A 9 -27.88 -14.71 -19.80
N LYS A 10 -27.58 -13.84 -20.79
CA LYS A 10 -28.34 -12.63 -21.15
C LYS A 10 -28.54 -11.68 -19.98
N THR A 11 -27.44 -11.36 -19.33
CA THR A 11 -27.39 -10.57 -18.08
C THR A 11 -27.16 -9.08 -18.32
N ARG A 12 -26.78 -8.69 -19.54
CA ARG A 12 -26.51 -7.29 -19.90
C ARG A 12 -27.75 -6.40 -19.70
N ARG A 13 -27.56 -5.29 -18.99
CA ARG A 13 -28.59 -4.29 -18.67
C ARG A 13 -28.02 -2.90 -18.91
N THR A 14 -28.89 -1.89 -18.92
CA THR A 14 -28.50 -0.48 -19.06
C THR A 14 -28.92 0.28 -17.81
N LEU A 15 -27.94 0.97 -17.20
CA LEU A 15 -28.12 1.88 -16.07
C LEU A 15 -28.04 3.32 -16.58
N ASN A 16 -29.06 4.13 -16.28
CA ASN A 16 -29.05 5.56 -16.62
C ASN A 16 -28.70 6.39 -15.39
N VAL A 17 -27.64 7.18 -15.51
CA VAL A 17 -27.18 8.08 -14.45
C VAL A 17 -27.00 9.47 -15.03
N ASP A 18 -27.76 10.44 -14.54
CA ASP A 18 -27.74 11.84 -15.02
C ASP A 18 -27.83 11.97 -16.57
N GLY A 19 -28.68 11.17 -17.17
CA GLY A 19 -28.89 11.20 -18.63
C GLY A 19 -27.82 10.47 -19.46
N LYS A 20 -26.81 9.89 -18.83
CA LYS A 20 -25.82 9.04 -19.49
C LYS A 20 -26.15 7.58 -19.27
N ALA A 21 -26.15 6.80 -20.36
CA ALA A 21 -26.40 5.36 -20.32
C ALA A 21 -25.07 4.58 -20.14
N TYR A 22 -25.10 3.60 -19.24
CA TYR A 22 -24.02 2.66 -19.00
C TYR A 22 -24.55 1.24 -19.09
N ASP A 23 -23.93 0.41 -19.90
CA ASP A 23 -24.26 -1.01 -19.91
C ASP A 23 -23.46 -1.73 -18.83
N TYR A 24 -24.06 -2.70 -18.16
CA TYR A 24 -23.44 -3.51 -17.11
C TYR A 24 -24.00 -4.95 -17.15
N PHE A 25 -23.35 -5.86 -16.45
CA PHE A 25 -23.75 -7.26 -16.37
C PHE A 25 -24.32 -7.55 -14.97
N ASP A 26 -25.61 -7.74 -14.90
CA ASP A 26 -26.41 -7.86 -13.68
C ASP A 26 -26.20 -9.24 -13.03
N ILE A 27 -25.57 -9.26 -11.85
CA ILE A 27 -25.29 -10.51 -11.11
C ILE A 27 -26.56 -11.15 -10.54
N GLY A 28 -27.60 -10.39 -10.25
CA GLY A 28 -28.90 -10.92 -9.84
C GLY A 28 -29.60 -11.65 -11.01
N ALA A 29 -29.57 -11.06 -12.20
CA ALA A 29 -30.07 -11.73 -13.41
C ALA A 29 -29.24 -12.99 -13.74
N ALA A 30 -27.91 -12.94 -13.55
CA ALA A 30 -27.06 -14.11 -13.73
C ALA A 30 -27.41 -15.23 -12.73
N ALA A 31 -27.62 -14.88 -11.46
CA ALA A 31 -28.02 -15.84 -10.43
C ALA A 31 -29.34 -16.53 -10.79
N GLN A 32 -30.33 -15.77 -11.27
CA GLN A 32 -31.59 -16.33 -11.69
C GLN A 32 -31.43 -17.26 -12.91
N ALA A 33 -30.71 -16.80 -13.95
CA ALA A 33 -30.54 -17.55 -15.18
C ALA A 33 -29.71 -18.84 -15.00
N ALA A 34 -28.73 -18.84 -14.11
CA ALA A 34 -27.88 -19.98 -13.81
C ALA A 34 -28.42 -20.87 -12.67
N GLY A 35 -29.52 -20.50 -12.01
CA GLY A 35 -30.12 -21.25 -10.91
C GLY A 35 -29.29 -21.23 -9.63
N LEU A 36 -28.60 -20.12 -9.32
CA LEU A 36 -27.69 -20.01 -8.16
C LEU A 36 -28.44 -19.79 -6.81
N GLY A 37 -29.73 -19.50 -6.86
CA GLY A 37 -30.48 -19.07 -5.67
C GLY A 37 -30.25 -17.60 -5.33
N ASP A 38 -30.42 -17.25 -4.04
CA ASP A 38 -30.24 -15.87 -3.57
C ASP A 38 -28.77 -15.55 -3.26
N VAL A 39 -28.15 -14.80 -4.17
CA VAL A 39 -26.76 -14.33 -4.03
C VAL A 39 -26.64 -13.04 -3.20
N SER A 40 -27.73 -12.52 -2.64
CA SER A 40 -27.68 -11.27 -1.86
C SER A 40 -26.76 -11.37 -0.65
N ARG A 41 -26.61 -12.56 -0.07
CA ARG A 41 -25.76 -12.85 1.09
C ARG A 41 -24.36 -13.36 0.74
N LEU A 42 -23.96 -13.38 -0.52
CA LEU A 42 -22.55 -13.59 -0.86
C LEU A 42 -21.69 -12.47 -0.24
N PRO A 43 -20.47 -12.78 0.22
CA PRO A 43 -19.48 -11.76 0.53
C PRO A 43 -19.33 -10.76 -0.62
N PHE A 44 -19.16 -9.48 -0.33
CA PHE A 44 -19.06 -8.44 -1.36
C PHE A 44 -17.86 -8.68 -2.29
N SER A 45 -16.75 -9.17 -1.76
CA SER A 45 -15.58 -9.58 -2.56
C SER A 45 -15.93 -10.70 -3.56
N LEU A 46 -16.75 -11.68 -3.18
CA LEU A 46 -17.21 -12.73 -4.10
C LEU A 46 -18.24 -12.22 -5.12
N LYS A 47 -19.06 -11.20 -4.77
CA LYS A 47 -19.94 -10.54 -5.76
C LYS A 47 -19.12 -9.85 -6.85
N VAL A 48 -17.98 -9.24 -6.51
CA VAL A 48 -17.04 -8.67 -7.48
C VAL A 48 -16.46 -9.75 -8.39
N LEU A 49 -16.04 -10.89 -7.84
CA LEU A 49 -15.58 -12.03 -8.65
C LEU A 49 -16.69 -12.59 -9.53
N LEU A 50 -17.93 -12.69 -9.01
CA LEU A 50 -19.10 -13.14 -9.79
C LEU A 50 -19.34 -12.22 -10.98
N GLU A 51 -19.31 -10.87 -10.79
CA GLU A 51 -19.44 -9.92 -11.89
C GLU A 51 -18.37 -10.14 -12.94
N ASN A 52 -17.11 -10.30 -12.51
CA ASN A 52 -15.99 -10.53 -13.42
C ASN A 52 -16.20 -11.76 -14.30
N LEU A 53 -16.64 -12.87 -13.72
CA LEU A 53 -16.93 -14.10 -14.46
C LEU A 53 -18.13 -13.92 -15.39
N VAL A 54 -19.23 -13.30 -14.93
CA VAL A 54 -20.45 -13.07 -15.72
C VAL A 54 -20.14 -12.21 -16.94
N ARG A 55 -19.40 -11.13 -16.75
CA ARG A 55 -19.05 -10.19 -17.82
C ARG A 55 -18.08 -10.79 -18.84
N LEU A 56 -17.18 -11.66 -18.41
CA LEU A 56 -16.08 -12.23 -19.23
C LEU A 56 -16.36 -13.68 -19.69
N GLU A 57 -17.56 -14.21 -19.44
CA GLU A 57 -17.95 -15.55 -19.89
C GLU A 57 -17.79 -15.67 -21.40
N ASN A 58 -16.95 -16.61 -21.84
CA ASN A 58 -16.61 -16.81 -23.26
C ASN A 58 -16.66 -18.30 -23.68
N GLY A 59 -17.11 -19.19 -22.79
CA GLY A 59 -17.21 -20.62 -23.01
C GLY A 59 -15.86 -21.35 -23.11
N ARG A 60 -14.73 -20.67 -22.86
CA ARG A 60 -13.37 -21.23 -22.95
C ARG A 60 -12.58 -21.04 -21.66
N THR A 61 -12.18 -19.81 -21.36
CA THR A 61 -11.43 -19.46 -20.13
C THR A 61 -12.36 -19.18 -18.96
N VAL A 62 -13.54 -18.66 -19.23
CA VAL A 62 -14.62 -18.48 -18.26
C VAL A 62 -15.87 -19.14 -18.83
N THR A 63 -16.47 -20.05 -18.07
CA THR A 63 -17.64 -20.83 -18.46
C THR A 63 -18.81 -20.55 -17.53
N VAL A 64 -20.02 -20.94 -17.95
CA VAL A 64 -21.22 -20.87 -17.08
C VAL A 64 -21.04 -21.72 -15.82
N ASP A 65 -20.26 -22.80 -15.87
CA ASP A 65 -20.01 -23.65 -14.70
C ASP A 65 -19.12 -22.97 -13.66
N ASP A 66 -18.23 -22.05 -14.06
CA ASP A 66 -17.47 -21.21 -13.13
C ASP A 66 -18.39 -20.24 -12.38
N ILE A 67 -19.37 -19.68 -13.09
CA ILE A 67 -20.42 -18.83 -12.49
C ILE A 67 -21.25 -19.64 -11.49
N LYS A 68 -21.66 -20.87 -11.84
CA LYS A 68 -22.41 -21.76 -10.95
C LYS A 68 -21.62 -22.13 -9.70
N ALA A 69 -20.30 -22.29 -9.80
CA ALA A 69 -19.46 -22.62 -8.66
C ALA A 69 -19.44 -21.53 -7.58
N ILE A 70 -19.51 -20.25 -7.98
CA ILE A 70 -19.67 -19.12 -7.02
C ILE A 70 -21.01 -19.23 -6.27
N GLY A 71 -22.10 -19.63 -6.96
CA GLY A 71 -23.39 -19.84 -6.31
C GLY A 71 -23.37 -21.01 -5.31
N ALA A 72 -22.73 -22.12 -5.69
CA ALA A 72 -22.58 -23.28 -4.81
C ALA A 72 -21.81 -22.97 -3.53
N TRP A 73 -20.87 -22.02 -3.59
CA TRP A 73 -20.07 -21.54 -2.45
C TRP A 73 -20.93 -21.06 -1.26
N LEU A 74 -22.12 -20.48 -1.51
CA LEU A 74 -23.03 -20.06 -0.42
C LEU A 74 -23.43 -21.19 0.52
N LYS A 75 -23.51 -22.42 0.01
CA LYS A 75 -23.84 -23.60 0.79
C LYS A 75 -22.60 -24.19 1.46
N ASP A 76 -21.55 -24.36 0.68
CA ASP A 76 -20.35 -25.12 1.07
C ASP A 76 -19.33 -24.24 1.80
N LYS A 77 -19.37 -22.91 1.58
CA LYS A 77 -18.47 -21.87 2.13
C LYS A 77 -17.00 -22.07 1.78
N THR A 78 -16.74 -22.89 0.79
CA THR A 78 -15.43 -23.23 0.23
C THR A 78 -15.63 -23.73 -1.19
N SER A 79 -14.57 -23.76 -2.00
CA SER A 79 -14.60 -24.31 -3.35
C SER A 79 -13.21 -24.76 -3.77
N GLU A 80 -13.13 -25.89 -4.45
CA GLU A 80 -11.91 -26.34 -5.13
C GLU A 80 -11.90 -25.94 -6.63
N ARG A 81 -12.89 -25.14 -7.05
CA ARG A 81 -12.97 -24.70 -8.44
C ARG A 81 -11.99 -23.58 -8.69
N GLU A 82 -11.15 -23.81 -9.68
CA GLU A 82 -10.26 -22.80 -10.25
C GLU A 82 -11.01 -21.92 -11.23
N ILE A 83 -10.81 -20.60 -11.14
CA ILE A 83 -11.42 -19.59 -12.00
C ILE A 83 -10.36 -18.71 -12.66
N ALA A 84 -10.70 -18.13 -13.79
CA ALA A 84 -9.87 -17.24 -14.57
C ALA A 84 -10.27 -15.78 -14.34
N PHE A 85 -9.64 -15.12 -13.36
CA PHE A 85 -9.89 -13.71 -13.01
C PHE A 85 -9.10 -12.76 -13.91
N ARG A 86 -9.73 -11.69 -14.40
CA ARG A 86 -9.04 -10.60 -15.13
C ARG A 86 -9.24 -9.28 -14.41
N PRO A 87 -8.17 -8.69 -13.85
CA PRO A 87 -8.26 -7.36 -13.24
C PRO A 87 -8.57 -6.30 -14.29
N ALA A 88 -9.25 -5.23 -13.87
CA ALA A 88 -9.54 -4.10 -14.74
C ALA A 88 -8.27 -3.33 -15.15
N ARG A 89 -7.25 -3.36 -14.32
CA ARG A 89 -5.96 -2.68 -14.54
C ARG A 89 -4.83 -3.27 -13.71
N VAL A 90 -3.61 -2.86 -14.01
CA VAL A 90 -2.39 -3.24 -13.29
C VAL A 90 -1.75 -1.98 -12.70
N LEU A 91 -1.33 -2.05 -11.43
CA LEU A 91 -0.58 -1.00 -10.74
C LEU A 91 0.86 -1.46 -10.54
N MET A 92 1.83 -0.63 -10.91
CA MET A 92 3.24 -0.93 -10.71
C MET A 92 3.94 0.20 -9.95
N GLN A 93 4.95 -0.16 -9.20
CA GLN A 93 5.94 0.75 -8.65
C GLN A 93 7.25 0.61 -9.44
N ASP A 94 8.18 1.57 -9.33
CA ASP A 94 9.33 1.63 -10.23
C ASP A 94 10.40 0.55 -10.02
N LEU A 95 10.58 -0.02 -8.82
CA LEU A 95 11.59 -1.08 -8.63
C LEU A 95 11.19 -2.40 -9.29
N THR A 96 9.94 -2.82 -9.12
CA THR A 96 9.43 -4.09 -9.66
C THR A 96 8.74 -3.93 -11.02
N GLY A 97 8.33 -2.70 -11.37
CA GLY A 97 7.70 -2.40 -12.65
C GLY A 97 8.71 -2.21 -13.79
N VAL A 98 9.92 -1.72 -13.52
CA VAL A 98 10.95 -1.57 -14.56
C VAL A 98 11.28 -2.89 -15.25
N PRO A 99 11.50 -4.03 -14.57
CA PRO A 99 11.71 -5.31 -15.25
C PRO A 99 10.59 -5.68 -16.23
N ALA A 100 9.33 -5.53 -15.84
CA ALA A 100 8.20 -5.79 -16.73
C ALA A 100 8.19 -4.89 -17.98
N VAL A 101 8.55 -3.63 -17.84
CA VAL A 101 8.67 -2.70 -18.99
C VAL A 101 9.89 -3.04 -19.84
N VAL A 102 11.00 -3.55 -19.25
CA VAL A 102 12.17 -4.05 -19.97
C VAL A 102 11.78 -5.26 -20.82
N ASP A 103 10.96 -6.16 -20.28
CA ASP A 103 10.47 -7.32 -21.02
C ASP A 103 9.60 -6.91 -22.21
N LEU A 104 8.70 -5.95 -22.04
CA LEU A 104 7.93 -5.38 -23.17
C LEU A 104 8.85 -4.75 -24.24
N ALA A 105 9.91 -4.06 -23.81
CA ALA A 105 10.89 -3.50 -24.75
C ALA A 105 11.65 -4.60 -25.51
N ALA A 106 12.05 -5.66 -24.82
CA ALA A 106 12.69 -6.84 -25.42
C ALA A 106 11.74 -7.58 -26.39
N MET A 107 10.45 -7.72 -26.03
CA MET A 107 9.43 -8.28 -26.93
C MET A 107 9.26 -7.45 -28.20
N ARG A 108 9.29 -6.13 -28.11
CA ARG A 108 9.25 -5.25 -29.30
C ARG A 108 10.44 -5.48 -30.23
N GLN A 109 11.64 -5.63 -29.66
CA GLN A 109 12.83 -5.93 -30.45
C GLN A 109 12.72 -7.34 -31.07
N ALA A 110 12.24 -8.33 -30.33
CA ALA A 110 11.99 -9.67 -30.87
C ALA A 110 10.98 -9.65 -32.03
N MET A 111 9.94 -8.83 -31.95
CA MET A 111 8.99 -8.64 -33.06
C MET A 111 9.67 -8.09 -34.30
N VAL A 112 10.59 -7.14 -34.17
CA VAL A 112 11.41 -6.62 -35.29
C VAL A 112 12.28 -7.73 -35.86
N ASP A 113 12.99 -8.47 -35.02
CA ASP A 113 13.89 -9.56 -35.45
C ASP A 113 13.12 -10.67 -36.20
N LEU A 114 11.87 -10.93 -35.82
CA LEU A 114 10.94 -11.84 -36.49
C LEU A 114 10.29 -11.26 -37.77
N GLY A 115 10.51 -9.95 -38.05
CA GLY A 115 9.91 -9.25 -39.20
C GLY A 115 8.44 -8.85 -38.96
N GLY A 116 8.02 -8.74 -37.72
CA GLY A 116 6.69 -8.28 -37.30
C GLY A 116 6.64 -6.80 -36.97
N ASP A 117 5.45 -6.29 -36.65
CA ASP A 117 5.23 -4.91 -36.23
C ASP A 117 5.41 -4.79 -34.71
N PRO A 118 6.44 -4.09 -34.19
CA PRO A 118 6.69 -3.91 -32.77
C PRO A 118 5.54 -3.19 -32.04
N LYS A 119 4.72 -2.39 -32.72
CA LYS A 119 3.56 -1.71 -32.13
C LYS A 119 2.45 -2.66 -31.67
N LYS A 120 2.49 -3.93 -32.09
CA LYS A 120 1.58 -4.96 -31.59
C LYS A 120 1.84 -5.30 -30.11
N ILE A 121 3.07 -5.04 -29.62
CA ILE A 121 3.41 -5.23 -28.20
C ILE A 121 3.03 -3.97 -27.42
N ASN A 122 1.92 -4.05 -26.75
CA ASN A 122 1.38 -3.03 -25.83
C ASN A 122 0.65 -3.72 -24.68
N PRO A 123 0.52 -3.06 -23.52
CA PRO A 123 -0.41 -3.52 -22.49
C PRO A 123 -1.83 -3.62 -23.03
N LEU A 124 -2.46 -4.80 -22.87
CA LEU A 124 -3.84 -5.04 -23.23
C LEU A 124 -4.82 -4.63 -22.11
N SER A 125 -4.34 -4.66 -20.87
CA SER A 125 -5.01 -4.05 -19.71
C SER A 125 -4.37 -2.70 -19.40
N PRO A 126 -5.12 -1.68 -18.93
CA PRO A 126 -4.54 -0.41 -18.50
C PRO A 126 -3.49 -0.60 -17.41
N VAL A 127 -2.37 0.12 -17.52
CA VAL A 127 -1.26 0.06 -16.57
C VAL A 127 -0.97 1.47 -16.04
N ASP A 128 -0.89 1.58 -14.72
CA ASP A 128 -0.37 2.76 -14.03
C ASP A 128 0.95 2.39 -13.33
N LEU A 129 2.05 3.06 -13.67
CA LEU A 129 3.31 2.94 -12.97
C LEU A 129 3.59 4.21 -12.19
N VAL A 130 3.87 4.10 -10.90
CA VAL A 130 4.22 5.22 -10.03
C VAL A 130 5.69 5.13 -9.64
N ILE A 131 6.45 6.21 -9.87
CA ILE A 131 7.84 6.30 -9.42
C ILE A 131 7.84 6.78 -7.98
N ASP A 132 8.11 5.87 -7.05
CA ASP A 132 7.99 6.13 -5.61
C ASP A 132 9.05 5.44 -4.74
N HIS A 133 9.92 4.61 -5.32
CA HIS A 133 10.92 3.81 -4.60
C HIS A 133 12.37 4.28 -4.85
N SER A 134 12.56 5.39 -5.53
CA SER A 134 13.89 5.87 -5.96
C SER A 134 14.54 6.85 -4.99
N VAL A 135 13.77 7.53 -4.14
CA VAL A 135 14.29 8.53 -3.19
C VAL A 135 14.92 7.86 -1.96
N GLN A 136 16.09 8.35 -1.55
CA GLN A 136 16.79 7.93 -0.33
C GLN A 136 17.01 9.12 0.59
N ILE A 137 16.99 8.90 1.92
CA ILE A 137 17.17 9.95 2.92
C ILE A 137 18.67 10.16 3.21
N ASP A 138 19.37 10.80 2.28
CA ASP A 138 20.77 11.19 2.47
C ASP A 138 20.87 12.41 3.39
N ASN A 139 19.97 13.38 3.21
CA ASN A 139 19.89 14.60 4.02
C ASN A 139 18.61 14.61 4.86
N PHE A 140 18.69 15.09 6.08
CA PHE A 140 17.58 15.11 7.05
C PHE A 140 17.72 16.27 8.05
N ALA A 141 16.69 16.49 8.87
CA ALA A 141 16.62 17.51 9.92
C ALA A 141 17.04 18.92 9.45
N SER A 142 16.74 19.26 8.21
CA SER A 142 17.09 20.53 7.55
C SER A 142 16.01 20.95 6.57
N ALA A 143 15.76 22.25 6.48
CA ALA A 143 14.83 22.82 5.49
C ALA A 143 15.27 22.57 4.03
N LYS A 144 16.53 22.21 3.79
CA LYS A 144 17.08 21.91 2.45
C LYS A 144 17.03 20.42 2.11
N ALA A 145 16.72 19.57 3.09
CA ALA A 145 16.82 18.10 2.94
C ALA A 145 16.02 17.59 1.74
N PHE A 146 14.81 18.10 1.54
CA PHE A 146 13.98 17.71 0.39
C PHE A 146 14.65 17.99 -0.96
N ASP A 147 15.08 19.22 -1.19
CA ASP A 147 15.68 19.61 -2.47
C ASP A 147 16.99 18.87 -2.74
N GLU A 148 17.80 18.68 -1.70
CA GLU A 148 19.08 17.95 -1.80
C GLU A 148 18.85 16.46 -2.10
N ASN A 149 17.89 15.82 -1.45
CA ASN A 149 17.54 14.40 -1.69
C ASN A 149 16.95 14.20 -3.09
N VAL A 150 16.06 15.09 -3.56
CA VAL A 150 15.51 15.04 -4.93
C VAL A 150 16.62 15.19 -5.97
N LYS A 151 17.57 16.09 -5.75
CA LYS A 151 18.72 16.23 -6.67
C LYS A 151 19.50 14.92 -6.77
N ILE A 152 19.84 14.31 -5.63
CA ILE A 152 20.57 13.04 -5.58
C ILE A 152 19.76 11.91 -6.22
N GLU A 153 18.44 11.88 -6.00
CA GLU A 153 17.52 10.92 -6.61
C GLU A 153 17.63 10.93 -8.14
N PHE A 154 17.54 12.12 -8.76
CA PHE A 154 17.65 12.25 -10.21
C PHE A 154 19.05 11.91 -10.75
N GLU A 155 20.11 12.24 -10.01
CA GLU A 155 21.49 11.89 -10.37
C GLU A 155 21.69 10.36 -10.35
N ARG A 156 21.21 9.66 -9.30
CA ARG A 156 21.35 8.21 -9.13
C ARG A 156 20.50 7.41 -10.11
N ASN A 157 19.30 7.89 -10.45
CA ASN A 157 18.31 7.14 -11.21
C ASN A 157 18.14 7.63 -12.68
N GLY A 158 19.09 8.39 -13.20
CA GLY A 158 18.98 9.00 -14.52
C GLY A 158 18.76 8.00 -15.66
N GLU A 159 19.34 6.79 -15.61
CA GLU A 159 19.13 5.74 -16.59
C GLU A 159 17.70 5.19 -16.51
N ARG A 160 17.23 4.85 -15.30
CA ARG A 160 15.86 4.40 -15.04
C ARG A 160 14.84 5.41 -15.53
N TYR A 161 15.06 6.67 -15.25
CA TYR A 161 14.13 7.75 -15.60
C TYR A 161 14.05 7.99 -17.11
N ARG A 162 15.17 7.93 -17.82
CA ARG A 162 15.18 7.99 -19.30
C ARG A 162 14.42 6.81 -19.91
N PHE A 163 14.61 5.59 -19.38
CA PHE A 163 13.92 4.40 -19.84
C PHE A 163 12.41 4.50 -19.60
N LEU A 164 11.98 4.86 -18.40
CA LEU A 164 10.56 5.00 -18.07
C LEU A 164 9.89 6.13 -18.85
N SER A 165 10.59 7.24 -19.07
CA SER A 165 10.12 8.34 -19.93
C SER A 165 9.96 7.90 -21.39
N TRP A 166 10.84 7.00 -21.89
CA TRP A 166 10.65 6.35 -23.20
C TRP A 166 9.40 5.46 -23.18
N GLY A 167 9.24 4.62 -22.17
CA GLY A 167 8.10 3.70 -22.04
C GLY A 167 6.76 4.43 -22.06
N GLN A 168 6.65 5.56 -21.35
CA GLN A 168 5.45 6.41 -21.35
C GLN A 168 5.07 6.92 -22.74
N GLN A 169 6.05 7.13 -23.63
CA GLN A 169 5.82 7.61 -25.00
C GLN A 169 5.62 6.47 -25.99
N ALA A 170 6.26 5.33 -25.74
CA ALA A 170 6.30 4.19 -26.64
C ALA A 170 5.07 3.29 -26.54
N PHE A 171 4.50 3.10 -25.33
CA PHE A 171 3.40 2.17 -25.09
C PHE A 171 2.06 2.89 -24.95
N GLU A 172 1.05 2.35 -25.63
CA GLU A 172 -0.35 2.67 -25.38
C GLU A 172 -0.83 1.95 -24.11
N ASN A 173 -1.92 2.42 -23.47
CA ASN A 173 -2.43 1.86 -22.21
C ASN A 173 -1.44 1.87 -21.03
N PHE A 174 -0.38 2.65 -21.12
CA PHE A 174 0.63 2.79 -20.09
C PHE A 174 0.72 4.25 -19.65
N ARG A 175 0.41 4.49 -18.38
CA ARG A 175 0.52 5.81 -17.77
C ARG A 175 1.58 5.77 -16.68
N LEU A 176 2.32 6.86 -16.55
CA LEU A 176 3.39 6.98 -15.58
C LEU A 176 3.15 8.19 -14.70
N VAL A 177 3.15 7.96 -13.38
CA VAL A 177 3.14 9.01 -12.37
C VAL A 177 4.59 9.31 -11.99
N PRO A 178 5.07 10.54 -12.26
CA PRO A 178 6.46 10.92 -12.05
C PRO A 178 6.91 10.93 -10.58
N PRO A 179 8.25 10.94 -10.32
CA PRO A 179 8.79 11.00 -8.97
C PRO A 179 8.37 12.26 -8.22
N GLY A 180 8.34 12.18 -6.89
CA GLY A 180 7.94 13.29 -6.02
C GLY A 180 6.43 13.48 -5.88
N THR A 181 5.60 12.64 -6.49
CA THR A 181 4.13 12.69 -6.35
C THR A 181 3.65 12.05 -5.05
N GLY A 182 4.14 10.86 -4.76
CA GLY A 182 3.77 10.07 -3.59
C GLY A 182 3.97 8.58 -3.79
N ILE A 183 3.59 7.79 -2.78
CA ILE A 183 3.69 6.33 -2.82
C ILE A 183 2.54 5.73 -3.65
N CYS A 184 2.83 4.69 -4.42
CA CYS A 184 1.90 4.12 -5.41
C CYS A 184 0.52 3.77 -4.84
N HIS A 185 0.47 3.09 -3.69
CA HIS A 185 -0.82 2.69 -3.09
C HIS A 185 -1.63 3.86 -2.53
N GLN A 186 -1.00 4.95 -2.05
CA GLN A 186 -1.71 6.15 -1.62
C GLN A 186 -2.18 6.98 -2.82
N VAL A 187 -1.35 7.17 -3.84
CA VAL A 187 -1.75 7.81 -5.11
C VAL A 187 -2.89 7.03 -5.77
N ASN A 188 -2.84 5.70 -5.69
CA ASN A 188 -3.92 4.84 -6.15
C ASN A 188 -5.23 5.08 -5.37
N LEU A 189 -5.18 5.08 -4.04
CA LEU A 189 -6.33 5.34 -3.17
C LEU A 189 -6.93 6.73 -3.42
N GLU A 190 -6.08 7.76 -3.48
CA GLU A 190 -6.49 9.16 -3.54
C GLU A 190 -6.92 9.60 -4.95
N TYR A 191 -6.43 8.94 -6.01
CA TYR A 191 -6.65 9.41 -7.38
C TYR A 191 -6.91 8.35 -8.43
N LEU A 192 -6.04 7.31 -8.59
CA LEU A 192 -6.12 6.39 -9.72
C LEU A 192 -7.33 5.47 -9.67
N SER A 193 -7.73 5.02 -8.48
CA SER A 193 -8.88 4.14 -8.27
C SER A 193 -10.21 4.84 -8.50
N GLN A 194 -11.13 4.14 -9.18
CA GLN A 194 -12.41 4.67 -9.62
C GLN A 194 -13.64 4.02 -8.95
N VAL A 195 -13.45 2.93 -8.20
CA VAL A 195 -14.48 2.05 -7.61
C VAL A 195 -15.34 1.37 -8.66
N VAL A 196 -15.85 2.11 -9.64
CA VAL A 196 -16.50 1.59 -10.84
C VAL A 196 -15.71 2.06 -12.04
N TRP A 197 -15.14 1.11 -12.77
CA TRP A 197 -14.41 1.36 -14.01
C TRP A 197 -15.39 1.48 -15.18
N THR A 198 -14.98 2.17 -16.24
CA THR A 198 -15.77 2.28 -17.46
C THR A 198 -14.89 2.16 -18.69
N THR A 199 -15.33 1.36 -19.64
CA THR A 199 -14.63 1.18 -20.93
C THR A 199 -15.62 1.37 -22.08
N PRO A 200 -15.27 2.16 -23.11
CA PRO A 200 -16.02 2.21 -24.34
C PRO A 200 -15.83 0.92 -25.13
N GLU A 201 -16.92 0.29 -25.56
CA GLU A 201 -16.93 -0.92 -26.39
C GLU A 201 -18.15 -0.92 -27.28
N ASP A 202 -17.98 -1.08 -28.60
CA ASP A 202 -19.03 -1.13 -29.61
C ASP A 202 -20.07 0.02 -29.55
N GLY A 203 -19.58 1.24 -29.33
CA GLY A 203 -20.40 2.45 -29.21
C GLY A 203 -21.18 2.58 -27.91
N LYS A 204 -20.93 1.70 -26.94
CA LYS A 204 -21.51 1.68 -25.60
C LYS A 204 -20.43 1.99 -24.55
N THR A 205 -20.86 2.41 -23.37
CA THR A 205 -19.95 2.52 -22.21
C THR A 205 -20.27 1.38 -21.23
N ILE A 206 -19.35 0.46 -21.06
CA ILE A 206 -19.49 -0.67 -20.13
C ILE A 206 -19.00 -0.23 -18.75
N ALA A 207 -19.84 -0.40 -17.73
CA ALA A 207 -19.51 -0.14 -16.34
C ALA A 207 -19.34 -1.47 -15.58
N TYR A 208 -18.28 -1.56 -14.78
CA TYR A 208 -17.94 -2.75 -13.99
C TYR A 208 -17.06 -2.38 -12.78
N PRO A 209 -16.93 -3.25 -11.77
CA PRO A 209 -16.08 -2.95 -10.61
C PRO A 209 -14.63 -2.65 -11.02
N ASP A 210 -14.05 -1.59 -10.48
CA ASP A 210 -12.61 -1.39 -10.53
C ASP A 210 -11.92 -2.49 -9.72
N THR A 211 -11.00 -3.18 -10.34
CA THR A 211 -10.21 -4.25 -9.73
C THR A 211 -8.78 -4.17 -10.22
N LEU A 212 -7.82 -4.51 -9.39
CA LEU A 212 -6.42 -4.46 -9.80
C LEU A 212 -5.56 -5.52 -9.15
N VAL A 213 -4.44 -5.81 -9.81
CA VAL A 213 -3.28 -6.42 -9.18
C VAL A 213 -2.11 -5.44 -9.27
N GLY A 214 -1.19 -5.52 -8.33
CA GLY A 214 -0.07 -4.58 -8.31
C GLY A 214 1.23 -5.22 -7.87
N THR A 215 2.34 -4.67 -8.36
CA THR A 215 3.68 -5.13 -7.96
C THR A 215 4.13 -4.56 -6.60
N ASP A 216 3.28 -3.77 -5.95
CA ASP A 216 3.46 -3.34 -4.57
C ASP A 216 2.61 -4.21 -3.63
N SER A 217 3.23 -4.72 -2.56
CA SER A 217 2.53 -5.56 -1.57
C SER A 217 1.38 -4.82 -0.87
N HIS A 218 1.45 -3.48 -0.78
CA HIS A 218 0.39 -2.65 -0.19
C HIS A 218 -0.67 -2.19 -1.20
N THR A 219 -0.69 -2.73 -2.40
CA THR A 219 -1.82 -2.62 -3.34
C THR A 219 -3.16 -2.88 -2.64
N THR A 220 -3.14 -3.73 -1.61
CA THR A 220 -4.31 -4.06 -0.79
C THR A 220 -4.93 -2.88 -0.05
N MET A 221 -4.26 -1.73 0.11
CA MET A 221 -4.85 -0.52 0.71
C MET A 221 -6.15 -0.10 0.02
N VAL A 222 -6.25 -0.31 -1.27
CA VAL A 222 -7.41 0.07 -2.09
C VAL A 222 -8.70 -0.65 -1.71
N ASN A 223 -8.60 -1.80 -1.04
CA ASN A 223 -9.78 -2.53 -0.56
C ASN A 223 -10.59 -1.73 0.48
N GLY A 224 -9.95 -0.78 1.18
CA GLY A 224 -10.64 0.21 2.01
C GLY A 224 -11.57 1.12 1.23
N LEU A 225 -11.32 1.34 -0.07
CA LEU A 225 -12.16 2.07 -1.01
C LEU A 225 -13.15 1.15 -1.76
N SER A 226 -13.31 -0.10 -1.32
CA SER A 226 -14.19 -1.09 -1.97
C SER A 226 -13.73 -1.50 -3.38
N VAL A 227 -12.45 -1.40 -3.66
CA VAL A 227 -11.82 -1.88 -4.89
C VAL A 227 -11.07 -3.17 -4.57
N LEU A 228 -11.42 -4.26 -5.24
CA LEU A 228 -10.76 -5.55 -5.01
C LEU A 228 -9.37 -5.51 -5.64
N GLY A 229 -8.34 -5.62 -4.81
CA GLY A 229 -6.96 -5.56 -5.27
C GLY A 229 -5.97 -6.22 -4.32
N TRP A 230 -4.91 -6.80 -4.87
CA TRP A 230 -3.82 -7.43 -4.09
C TRP A 230 -2.47 -7.35 -4.79
N GLY A 231 -1.41 -7.61 -4.02
CA GLY A 231 -0.05 -7.65 -4.51
C GLY A 231 0.27 -8.96 -5.25
N VAL A 232 1.01 -8.84 -6.34
CA VAL A 232 1.51 -9.96 -7.14
C VAL A 232 2.98 -9.74 -7.48
N GLY A 233 3.66 -10.81 -7.91
CA GLY A 233 5.01 -10.70 -8.46
C GLY A 233 5.04 -10.06 -9.85
N GLY A 234 6.23 -9.65 -10.30
CA GLY A 234 6.41 -8.98 -11.59
C GLY A 234 5.89 -9.79 -12.77
N ILE A 235 6.16 -11.09 -12.81
CA ILE A 235 5.69 -12.00 -13.87
C ILE A 235 4.16 -12.08 -13.93
N GLU A 236 3.48 -12.13 -12.80
CA GLU A 236 2.01 -12.16 -12.78
C GLU A 236 1.40 -10.82 -13.22
N ALA A 237 2.02 -9.71 -12.80
CA ALA A 237 1.61 -8.39 -13.27
C ALA A 237 1.78 -8.26 -14.79
N GLU A 238 2.90 -8.74 -15.34
CA GLU A 238 3.18 -8.75 -16.77
C GLU A 238 2.18 -9.64 -17.52
N ALA A 239 1.90 -10.83 -17.03
CA ALA A 239 0.89 -11.72 -17.63
C ALA A 239 -0.49 -11.04 -17.64
N ALA A 240 -0.91 -10.41 -16.55
CA ALA A 240 -2.18 -9.69 -16.47
C ALA A 240 -2.20 -8.46 -17.40
N MET A 241 -1.09 -7.74 -17.51
CA MET A 241 -0.90 -6.62 -18.43
C MET A 241 -1.04 -7.05 -19.89
N LEU A 242 -0.53 -8.25 -20.25
CA LEU A 242 -0.65 -8.85 -21.57
C LEU A 242 -1.98 -9.59 -21.81
N GLY A 243 -2.96 -9.42 -20.88
CA GLY A 243 -4.32 -9.92 -21.04
C GLY A 243 -4.53 -11.38 -20.65
N GLN A 244 -3.54 -12.04 -20.03
CA GLN A 244 -3.73 -13.37 -19.48
C GLN A 244 -4.57 -13.28 -18.20
N PRO A 245 -5.50 -14.22 -17.97
CA PRO A 245 -6.22 -14.29 -16.71
C PRO A 245 -5.29 -14.80 -15.60
N ILE A 246 -5.54 -14.32 -14.40
CA ILE A 246 -4.97 -14.88 -13.18
C ILE A 246 -5.78 -16.11 -12.81
N SER A 247 -5.12 -17.25 -12.72
CA SER A 247 -5.72 -18.48 -12.24
C SER A 247 -5.75 -18.48 -10.73
N MET A 248 -6.93 -18.69 -10.13
CA MET A 248 -7.10 -18.75 -8.70
C MET A 248 -8.26 -19.66 -8.29
N LEU A 249 -8.16 -20.30 -7.14
CA LEU A 249 -9.32 -20.96 -6.55
C LEU A 249 -10.34 -19.90 -6.10
N ILE A 250 -11.63 -20.24 -6.17
CA ILE A 250 -12.65 -19.40 -5.51
C ILE A 250 -12.29 -19.35 -4.01
N PRO A 251 -11.98 -18.15 -3.47
CA PRO A 251 -11.38 -18.05 -2.14
C PRO A 251 -12.36 -18.36 -1.02
N GLU A 252 -11.85 -18.93 0.07
CA GLU A 252 -12.52 -18.84 1.37
C GLU A 252 -12.52 -17.38 1.83
N VAL A 253 -13.61 -16.97 2.48
CA VAL A 253 -13.75 -15.59 2.98
C VAL A 253 -13.99 -15.62 4.47
N VAL A 254 -13.09 -14.97 5.23
CA VAL A 254 -13.22 -14.79 6.68
C VAL A 254 -13.87 -13.44 6.95
N GLY A 255 -15.03 -13.43 7.59
CA GLY A 255 -15.72 -12.22 8.01
C GLY A 255 -15.15 -11.70 9.34
N MET A 256 -14.81 -10.40 9.41
CA MET A 256 -14.44 -9.76 10.66
C MET A 256 -15.50 -8.74 11.05
N LYS A 257 -16.28 -9.08 12.08
CA LYS A 257 -17.37 -8.24 12.59
C LYS A 257 -16.82 -7.18 13.52
N LEU A 258 -17.06 -5.91 13.19
CA LEU A 258 -16.66 -4.77 13.99
C LEU A 258 -17.88 -4.21 14.74
N THR A 259 -17.74 -3.99 16.04
CA THR A 259 -18.78 -3.43 16.91
C THR A 259 -18.21 -2.32 17.78
N GLY A 260 -19.09 -1.50 18.37
CA GLY A 260 -18.64 -0.40 19.24
C GLY A 260 -17.88 0.71 18.51
N LYS A 261 -17.09 1.48 19.26
CA LYS A 261 -16.29 2.61 18.79
C LYS A 261 -14.92 2.62 19.47
N LEU A 262 -13.91 3.16 18.76
CA LEU A 262 -12.60 3.40 19.36
C LEU A 262 -12.74 4.37 20.56
N ARG A 263 -12.04 4.03 21.65
CA ARG A 263 -11.99 4.88 22.83
C ARG A 263 -10.99 6.02 22.67
N GLU A 264 -11.10 6.99 23.56
CA GLU A 264 -10.15 8.11 23.66
C GLU A 264 -8.71 7.59 23.80
N GLY A 265 -7.79 8.17 23.04
CA GLY A 265 -6.37 7.82 23.03
C GLY A 265 -5.99 6.63 22.12
N ALA A 266 -6.95 5.84 21.62
CA ALA A 266 -6.68 4.82 20.61
C ALA A 266 -6.74 5.41 19.19
N THR A 267 -5.86 4.93 18.32
CA THR A 267 -5.71 5.39 16.94
C THR A 267 -6.05 4.29 15.92
N ALA A 268 -6.21 4.66 14.65
CA ALA A 268 -6.34 3.69 13.55
C ALA A 268 -5.17 2.70 13.51
N THR A 269 -3.97 3.14 13.89
CA THR A 269 -2.79 2.27 13.97
C THR A 269 -2.98 1.17 15.01
N ASP A 270 -3.46 1.52 16.20
CA ASP A 270 -3.73 0.55 17.27
C ASP A 270 -4.78 -0.48 16.83
N LEU A 271 -5.80 -0.01 16.11
CA LEU A 271 -6.82 -0.87 15.53
C LEU A 271 -6.22 -1.85 14.53
N VAL A 272 -5.46 -1.37 13.55
CA VAL A 272 -4.89 -2.26 12.53
C VAL A 272 -3.89 -3.25 13.11
N LEU A 273 -3.11 -2.87 14.13
CA LEU A 273 -2.22 -3.81 14.83
C LEU A 273 -3.01 -4.89 15.58
N THR A 274 -4.13 -4.53 16.20
CA THR A 274 -5.02 -5.49 16.87
C THR A 274 -5.64 -6.47 15.86
N VAL A 275 -6.18 -5.95 14.75
CA VAL A 275 -6.72 -6.75 13.63
C VAL A 275 -5.66 -7.69 13.09
N THR A 276 -4.45 -7.19 12.84
CA THR A 276 -3.33 -7.97 12.32
C THR A 276 -2.98 -9.14 13.24
N GLN A 277 -2.88 -8.89 14.53
CA GLN A 277 -2.59 -9.94 15.50
C GLN A 277 -3.70 -11.00 15.55
N MET A 278 -4.97 -10.59 15.54
CA MET A 278 -6.11 -11.51 15.59
C MET A 278 -6.18 -12.40 14.35
N LEU A 279 -6.09 -11.80 13.15
CA LEU A 279 -6.15 -12.53 11.88
C LEU A 279 -4.93 -13.44 11.69
N ARG A 280 -3.73 -12.98 12.10
CA ARG A 280 -2.52 -13.81 12.04
C ARG A 280 -2.63 -15.05 12.96
N ARG A 281 -3.18 -14.88 14.16
CA ARG A 281 -3.44 -16.01 15.08
C ARG A 281 -4.49 -16.95 14.52
N ARG A 282 -5.52 -16.44 13.83
CA ARG A 282 -6.55 -17.27 13.20
C ARG A 282 -6.01 -18.07 12.02
N GLY A 283 -5.01 -17.55 11.30
CA GLY A 283 -4.47 -18.17 10.11
C GLY A 283 -5.38 -17.93 8.89
N VAL A 284 -5.13 -16.84 8.16
CA VAL A 284 -5.92 -16.42 6.99
C VAL A 284 -5.11 -16.43 5.69
N VAL A 285 -4.00 -17.15 5.66
CA VAL A 285 -3.13 -17.25 4.47
C VAL A 285 -3.91 -17.83 3.30
N GLY A 286 -3.85 -17.15 2.15
CA GLY A 286 -4.56 -17.54 0.92
C GLY A 286 -6.07 -17.28 0.95
N ARG A 287 -6.59 -16.64 2.00
CA ARG A 287 -8.01 -16.30 2.14
C ARG A 287 -8.25 -14.83 1.89
N PHE A 288 -9.49 -14.49 1.56
CA PHE A 288 -9.97 -13.10 1.66
C PHE A 288 -10.46 -12.84 3.08
N VAL A 289 -10.25 -11.62 3.55
CA VAL A 289 -10.89 -11.10 4.75
C VAL A 289 -11.87 -10.01 4.35
N GLU A 290 -13.07 -10.02 4.92
CA GLU A 290 -14.08 -9.00 4.65
C GLU A 290 -14.60 -8.42 5.96
N PHE A 291 -14.60 -7.08 6.05
CA PHE A 291 -15.01 -6.37 7.25
C PHE A 291 -16.49 -5.98 7.18
N PHE A 292 -17.23 -6.21 8.24
CA PHE A 292 -18.66 -5.95 8.31
C PHE A 292 -19.11 -5.59 9.74
N GLY A 293 -20.38 -5.30 9.90
CA GLY A 293 -20.97 -5.01 11.21
C GLY A 293 -21.14 -3.50 11.48
N PRO A 294 -21.84 -3.16 12.58
CA PRO A 294 -22.23 -1.78 12.88
C PRO A 294 -21.06 -0.83 13.17
N GLY A 295 -19.92 -1.35 13.61
CA GLY A 295 -18.70 -0.55 13.86
C GLY A 295 -18.13 0.11 12.61
N LEU A 296 -18.48 -0.37 11.40
CA LEU A 296 -18.04 0.26 10.14
C LEU A 296 -18.52 1.71 10.00
N ALA A 297 -19.70 2.03 10.53
CA ALA A 297 -20.28 3.38 10.43
C ALA A 297 -19.45 4.45 11.14
N ASP A 298 -18.63 4.07 12.11
CA ASP A 298 -17.77 4.96 12.89
C ASP A 298 -16.31 5.00 12.40
N LEU A 299 -15.96 4.21 11.37
CA LEU A 299 -14.64 4.19 10.75
C LEU A 299 -14.61 5.07 9.50
N ALA A 300 -13.74 6.09 9.51
CA ALA A 300 -13.43 6.85 8.32
C ALA A 300 -12.81 5.92 7.25
N LEU A 301 -12.95 6.27 5.97
CA LEU A 301 -12.37 5.48 4.89
C LEU A 301 -10.85 5.32 5.05
N ALA A 302 -10.17 6.34 5.55
CA ALA A 302 -8.73 6.28 5.82
C ALA A 302 -8.37 5.21 6.87
N ASP A 303 -9.23 4.96 7.88
CA ASP A 303 -9.04 3.88 8.85
C ASP A 303 -9.18 2.50 8.17
N ARG A 304 -10.19 2.37 7.30
CA ARG A 304 -10.40 1.15 6.49
C ARG A 304 -9.23 0.89 5.54
N ALA A 305 -8.71 1.94 4.92
CA ALA A 305 -7.53 1.87 4.05
C ALA A 305 -6.28 1.41 4.82
N THR A 306 -6.09 1.91 6.05
CA THR A 306 -5.02 1.48 6.96
C THR A 306 -5.13 -0.03 7.27
N ILE A 307 -6.34 -0.53 7.52
CA ILE A 307 -6.59 -1.96 7.75
C ILE A 307 -6.32 -2.77 6.47
N GLY A 308 -6.84 -2.33 5.32
CA GLY A 308 -6.61 -2.98 4.03
C GLY A 308 -5.13 -3.04 3.65
N ASN A 309 -4.37 -1.99 3.97
CA ASN A 309 -2.93 -1.90 3.72
C ASN A 309 -2.15 -3.06 4.34
N MET A 310 -2.47 -3.45 5.56
CA MET A 310 -1.75 -4.51 6.29
C MET A 310 -2.26 -5.93 6.00
N ALA A 311 -2.99 -6.16 4.90
CA ALA A 311 -3.40 -7.51 4.52
C ALA A 311 -2.22 -8.49 4.36
N PRO A 312 -1.09 -8.12 3.75
CA PRO A 312 0.09 -8.98 3.70
C PRO A 312 0.62 -9.36 5.10
N GLU A 313 0.61 -8.43 6.04
CA GLU A 313 1.12 -8.64 7.40
C GLU A 313 0.22 -9.59 8.21
N TYR A 314 -1.10 -9.52 8.08
CA TYR A 314 -1.96 -10.52 8.69
C TYR A 314 -2.09 -11.81 7.85
N GLY A 315 -1.57 -11.84 6.62
CA GLY A 315 -1.41 -13.01 5.79
C GLY A 315 -2.59 -13.30 4.85
N ALA A 316 -3.55 -12.39 4.72
CA ALA A 316 -4.65 -12.53 3.78
C ALA A 316 -4.29 -11.99 2.39
N THR A 317 -4.98 -12.47 1.36
CA THR A 317 -4.84 -11.93 0.00
C THR A 317 -5.35 -10.49 -0.06
N CYS A 318 -6.44 -10.17 0.65
CA CYS A 318 -6.98 -8.82 0.77
C CYS A 318 -7.80 -8.65 2.05
N GLY A 319 -8.06 -7.38 2.43
CA GLY A 319 -8.96 -7.01 3.52
C GLY A 319 -10.03 -6.05 3.00
N PHE A 320 -11.15 -6.57 2.55
CA PHE A 320 -12.16 -5.89 1.75
C PHE A 320 -13.24 -5.21 2.59
N PHE A 321 -13.66 -4.04 2.14
CA PHE A 321 -14.78 -3.27 2.69
C PHE A 321 -15.85 -3.04 1.62
N PRO A 322 -17.14 -3.07 1.94
CA PRO A 322 -18.21 -2.82 0.98
C PRO A 322 -18.32 -1.33 0.62
N VAL A 323 -18.97 -1.04 -0.50
CA VAL A 323 -19.33 0.34 -0.88
C VAL A 323 -20.45 0.84 0.03
N ASP A 324 -20.29 2.02 0.63
CA ASP A 324 -21.27 2.67 1.49
C ASP A 324 -21.23 4.20 1.37
N ALA A 325 -21.95 4.90 2.23
CA ALA A 325 -21.99 6.35 2.26
C ALA A 325 -20.60 6.98 2.54
N GLU A 326 -19.74 6.30 3.31
CA GLU A 326 -18.38 6.75 3.58
C GLU A 326 -17.50 6.69 2.32
N THR A 327 -17.67 5.67 1.48
CA THR A 327 -17.02 5.58 0.17
C THR A 327 -17.37 6.79 -0.70
N ILE A 328 -18.65 7.16 -0.75
CA ILE A 328 -19.12 8.32 -1.53
C ILE A 328 -18.56 9.64 -0.96
N ARG A 329 -18.53 9.76 0.37
CA ARG A 329 -17.95 10.92 1.05
C ARG A 329 -16.47 11.10 0.71
N TYR A 330 -15.69 10.02 0.75
CA TYR A 330 -14.27 10.04 0.44
C TYR A 330 -13.99 10.38 -1.04
N LEU A 331 -14.72 9.77 -1.96
CA LEU A 331 -14.59 10.08 -3.40
C LEU A 331 -14.88 11.57 -3.68
N THR A 332 -15.85 12.13 -2.98
CA THR A 332 -16.18 13.57 -3.07
C THR A 332 -15.06 14.44 -2.51
N LEU A 333 -14.52 14.09 -1.33
CA LEU A 333 -13.40 14.79 -0.69
C LEU A 333 -12.14 14.72 -1.54
N SER A 334 -11.79 13.54 -2.06
CA SER A 334 -10.61 13.33 -2.90
C SER A 334 -10.79 13.79 -4.35
N ALA A 335 -11.78 14.67 -4.58
CA ALA A 335 -12.03 15.40 -5.83
C ALA A 335 -12.28 14.51 -7.06
N ARG A 336 -12.83 13.30 -6.88
CA ARG A 336 -13.31 12.50 -8.02
C ARG A 336 -14.37 13.28 -8.80
N ASP A 337 -14.46 13.02 -10.12
CA ASP A 337 -15.49 13.59 -10.98
C ASP A 337 -16.90 13.33 -10.37
N PRO A 338 -17.74 14.36 -10.19
CA PRO A 338 -19.09 14.19 -9.65
C PRO A 338 -19.96 13.18 -10.42
N ALA A 339 -19.78 13.08 -11.75
CA ALA A 339 -20.49 12.07 -12.56
C ALA A 339 -20.00 10.65 -12.20
N ARG A 340 -18.72 10.47 -11.91
CA ARG A 340 -18.16 9.21 -11.42
C ARG A 340 -18.72 8.84 -10.05
N VAL A 341 -18.79 9.79 -9.13
CA VAL A 341 -19.32 9.57 -7.77
C VAL A 341 -20.77 9.07 -7.84
N LYS A 342 -21.61 9.71 -8.66
CA LYS A 342 -23.00 9.29 -8.88
C LYS A 342 -23.10 7.91 -9.54
N LEU A 343 -22.22 7.61 -10.49
CA LEU A 343 -22.18 6.29 -11.12
C LEU A 343 -21.83 5.20 -10.09
N VAL A 344 -20.86 5.45 -9.21
CA VAL A 344 -20.48 4.49 -8.15
C VAL A 344 -21.66 4.15 -7.26
N GLU A 345 -22.38 5.15 -6.77
CA GLU A 345 -23.56 4.92 -5.93
C GLU A 345 -24.66 4.14 -6.67
N ALA A 346 -25.02 4.59 -7.87
CA ALA A 346 -26.06 3.96 -8.66
C ALA A 346 -25.71 2.52 -9.05
N TYR A 347 -24.48 2.28 -9.49
CA TYR A 347 -23.99 0.95 -9.85
C TYR A 347 -23.96 0.01 -8.66
N ALA A 348 -23.40 0.46 -7.51
CA ALA A 348 -23.31 -0.36 -6.31
C ALA A 348 -24.70 -0.80 -5.82
N LYS A 349 -25.69 0.11 -5.87
CA LYS A 349 -27.09 -0.22 -5.54
C LYS A 349 -27.70 -1.21 -6.53
N ALA A 350 -27.49 -1.01 -7.84
CA ALA A 350 -28.01 -1.90 -8.88
C ALA A 350 -27.43 -3.32 -8.80
N GLN A 351 -26.15 -3.45 -8.42
CA GLN A 351 -25.44 -4.73 -8.32
C GLN A 351 -25.51 -5.39 -6.94
N GLY A 352 -26.19 -4.79 -5.95
CA GLY A 352 -26.19 -5.32 -4.59
C GLY A 352 -24.80 -5.29 -3.91
N LEU A 353 -23.96 -4.32 -4.31
CA LEU A 353 -22.64 -4.04 -3.73
C LEU A 353 -22.69 -2.91 -2.69
N TRP A 354 -23.83 -2.27 -2.51
CA TRP A 354 -24.06 -1.24 -1.50
C TRP A 354 -24.35 -1.86 -0.15
N ALA A 355 -23.72 -1.33 0.90
CA ALA A 355 -23.98 -1.72 2.29
C ALA A 355 -24.49 -0.53 3.10
N ASP A 356 -25.47 -0.79 3.96
CA ASP A 356 -26.01 0.13 4.94
C ASP A 356 -26.55 -0.64 6.17
N ALA A 357 -27.17 0.07 7.11
CA ALA A 357 -27.67 -0.54 8.35
C ALA A 357 -28.77 -1.61 8.13
N SER A 358 -29.41 -1.64 6.95
CA SER A 358 -30.44 -2.61 6.59
C SER A 358 -29.87 -3.85 5.89
N THR A 359 -28.61 -3.79 5.47
CA THR A 359 -27.96 -4.87 4.72
C THR A 359 -27.73 -6.07 5.65
N PRO A 360 -28.25 -7.27 5.29
CA PRO A 360 -28.02 -8.46 6.11
C PRO A 360 -26.55 -8.86 6.08
N ASP A 361 -26.05 -9.37 7.20
CA ASP A 361 -24.67 -9.89 7.30
C ASP A 361 -24.42 -10.93 6.19
N PRO A 362 -23.33 -10.85 5.41
CA PRO A 362 -22.95 -11.88 4.45
C PRO A 362 -22.72 -13.24 5.11
N VAL A 363 -22.75 -14.30 4.32
CA VAL A 363 -22.34 -15.63 4.75
C VAL A 363 -20.84 -15.77 4.55
N PHE A 364 -20.11 -16.19 5.56
CA PHE A 364 -18.67 -16.35 5.52
C PHE A 364 -18.24 -17.80 5.77
N THR A 365 -17.04 -18.17 5.34
CA THR A 365 -16.41 -19.45 5.69
C THR A 365 -16.24 -19.56 7.21
N ASP A 366 -15.81 -18.46 7.83
CA ASP A 366 -15.59 -18.31 9.26
C ASP A 366 -15.75 -16.84 9.66
N THR A 367 -15.95 -16.56 10.96
CA THR A 367 -16.11 -15.21 11.49
C THR A 367 -15.29 -14.96 12.74
N LEU A 368 -14.82 -13.71 12.87
CA LEU A 368 -14.20 -13.17 14.07
C LEU A 368 -14.96 -11.91 14.50
N ASP A 369 -15.01 -11.64 15.78
CA ASP A 369 -15.65 -10.45 16.36
C ASP A 369 -14.59 -9.57 17.03
N LEU A 370 -14.67 -8.25 16.81
CA LEU A 370 -13.86 -7.25 17.49
C LEU A 370 -14.74 -6.10 17.99
N ASP A 371 -14.77 -5.92 19.30
CA ASP A 371 -15.29 -4.69 19.91
C ASP A 371 -14.19 -3.62 19.83
N LEU A 372 -14.45 -2.55 19.07
CA LEU A 372 -13.52 -1.43 18.89
C LEU A 372 -13.14 -0.76 20.21
N ALA A 373 -14.02 -0.82 21.24
CA ALA A 373 -13.72 -0.30 22.55
C ALA A 373 -12.63 -1.10 23.29
N SER A 374 -12.31 -2.31 22.85
CA SER A 374 -11.23 -3.12 23.43
C SER A 374 -9.83 -2.77 22.91
N VAL A 375 -9.73 -1.96 21.86
CA VAL A 375 -8.45 -1.56 21.27
C VAL A 375 -7.69 -0.63 22.22
N GLU A 376 -6.41 -0.90 22.43
CA GLU A 376 -5.52 -0.14 23.30
C GLU A 376 -4.27 0.34 22.55
N PRO A 377 -3.65 1.47 22.99
CA PRO A 377 -2.41 1.97 22.42
C PRO A 377 -1.32 0.91 22.36
N SER A 378 -0.71 0.75 21.19
CA SER A 378 0.17 -0.37 20.88
C SER A 378 1.25 0.00 19.87
N LEU A 379 2.33 -0.80 19.88
CA LEU A 379 3.32 -0.86 18.80
C LEU A 379 3.37 -2.29 18.27
N ALA A 380 4.12 -2.51 17.18
CA ALA A 380 4.49 -3.86 16.75
C ALA A 380 5.99 -3.97 16.55
N GLY A 381 6.58 -5.06 17.01
CA GLY A 381 8.02 -5.30 16.97
C GLY A 381 8.51 -6.15 18.16
N PRO A 382 9.83 -6.21 18.36
CA PRO A 382 10.90 -5.50 17.63
C PRO A 382 11.30 -6.15 16.30
N ARG A 383 10.64 -7.25 15.88
CA ARG A 383 11.06 -8.03 14.71
C ARG A 383 10.03 -8.04 13.58
N ARG A 384 8.74 -8.18 13.87
CA ARG A 384 7.70 -8.38 12.86
C ARG A 384 6.49 -7.46 13.09
N PRO A 385 5.85 -6.98 12.05
CA PRO A 385 4.70 -6.07 12.15
C PRO A 385 3.44 -6.71 12.76
N GLN A 386 3.38 -8.03 12.84
CA GLN A 386 2.28 -8.75 13.51
C GLN A 386 2.54 -9.00 15.01
N ASP A 387 3.72 -8.73 15.51
CA ASP A 387 4.07 -8.92 16.94
C ASP A 387 3.64 -7.65 17.72
N ARG A 388 2.31 -7.53 17.96
CA ARG A 388 1.74 -6.40 18.67
C ARG A 388 2.12 -6.43 20.15
N VAL A 389 2.53 -5.29 20.67
CA VAL A 389 2.93 -5.06 22.06
C VAL A 389 2.15 -3.84 22.59
N ALA A 390 1.54 -3.96 23.77
CA ALA A 390 0.92 -2.82 24.43
C ALA A 390 1.96 -1.74 24.77
N LEU A 391 1.60 -0.47 24.66
CA LEU A 391 2.51 0.67 24.83
C LEU A 391 3.30 0.59 26.15
N GLY A 392 2.66 0.15 27.25
CA GLY A 392 3.29 0.01 28.56
C GLY A 392 4.32 -1.13 28.69
N ASP A 393 4.32 -2.08 27.73
CA ASP A 393 5.18 -3.28 27.77
C ASP A 393 6.37 -3.19 26.81
N THR A 394 6.54 -2.09 26.08
CA THR A 394 7.57 -1.95 25.02
C THR A 394 8.98 -2.21 25.57
N GLY A 395 9.37 -1.54 26.65
CA GLY A 395 10.71 -1.70 27.25
C GLY A 395 10.96 -3.13 27.75
N LYS A 396 9.96 -3.73 28.43
CA LYS A 396 10.04 -5.12 28.89
C LYS A 396 10.19 -6.11 27.72
N THR A 397 9.45 -5.86 26.64
CA THR A 397 9.54 -6.70 25.43
C THR A 397 10.92 -6.58 24.80
N PHE A 398 11.47 -5.35 24.69
CA PHE A 398 12.81 -5.15 24.20
C PHE A 398 13.85 -5.91 25.04
N ASP A 399 13.78 -5.79 26.37
CA ASP A 399 14.71 -6.49 27.27
C ASP A 399 14.61 -8.02 27.16
N THR A 400 13.41 -8.54 26.93
CA THR A 400 13.17 -9.98 26.72
C THR A 400 13.77 -10.46 25.38
N GLU A 401 13.69 -9.63 24.33
CA GLU A 401 14.22 -9.97 23.00
C GLU A 401 15.71 -9.64 22.84
N LEU A 402 16.31 -8.84 23.72
CA LEU A 402 17.72 -8.41 23.62
C LEU A 402 18.71 -9.57 23.42
N PRO A 403 18.63 -10.71 24.14
CA PRO A 403 19.53 -11.84 23.92
C PRO A 403 19.42 -12.47 22.51
N ARG A 404 18.30 -12.27 21.82
CA ARG A 404 18.10 -12.73 20.43
C ARG A 404 18.57 -11.70 19.41
N LEU A 405 18.38 -10.40 19.71
CA LEU A 405 18.84 -9.29 18.87
C LEU A 405 20.35 -9.14 18.92
N ALA A 406 20.96 -9.48 20.06
CA ALA A 406 22.40 -9.45 20.30
C ALA A 406 22.83 -10.74 21.04
N PRO A 407 23.10 -11.85 20.33
CA PRO A 407 23.45 -13.12 20.94
C PRO A 407 24.64 -13.02 21.89
N GLY A 408 24.51 -13.60 23.07
CA GLY A 408 25.56 -13.57 24.15
C GLY A 408 25.47 -12.37 25.09
N VAL A 409 24.55 -11.44 24.86
CA VAL A 409 24.35 -10.27 25.73
C VAL A 409 23.39 -10.62 26.86
N THR A 410 23.83 -10.42 28.09
CA THR A 410 23.07 -10.70 29.31
C THR A 410 22.65 -9.44 30.08
N ALA A 411 23.23 -8.27 29.72
CA ALA A 411 22.89 -6.97 30.30
C ALA A 411 23.05 -5.88 29.23
N ALA A 412 22.30 -4.80 29.37
CA ALA A 412 22.36 -3.66 28.44
C ALA A 412 23.78 -3.06 28.41
N ARG A 413 24.26 -2.79 27.22
CA ARG A 413 25.58 -2.20 26.94
C ARG A 413 25.47 -0.70 26.71
N SER A 414 26.58 -0.01 26.79
CA SER A 414 26.70 1.40 26.43
C SER A 414 28.02 1.67 25.74
N GLN A 415 28.02 2.62 24.79
CA GLN A 415 29.22 3.07 24.08
C GLN A 415 29.20 4.60 23.98
N LYS A 416 30.34 5.21 24.29
CA LYS A 416 30.54 6.65 24.16
C LYS A 416 30.53 7.04 22.68
N VAL A 417 29.78 8.09 22.33
CA VAL A 417 29.78 8.60 20.95
C VAL A 417 30.98 9.51 20.73
N PRO A 418 31.83 9.28 19.73
CA PRO A 418 32.98 10.10 19.42
C PRO A 418 32.61 11.59 19.22
N GLY A 419 33.32 12.46 19.93
CA GLY A 419 33.13 13.91 19.83
C GLY A 419 31.83 14.45 20.48
N ALA A 420 31.02 13.61 21.13
CA ALA A 420 29.79 14.01 21.80
C ALA A 420 29.91 13.90 23.33
N ASP A 421 29.00 14.54 24.05
CA ASP A 421 28.93 14.51 25.53
C ASP A 421 27.97 13.40 26.05
N TYR A 422 27.44 12.58 25.17
CA TYR A 422 26.52 11.47 25.47
C TYR A 422 27.05 10.11 25.04
N SER A 423 26.47 9.05 25.57
CA SER A 423 26.68 7.66 25.17
C SER A 423 25.41 7.07 24.60
N LEU A 424 25.51 6.09 23.69
CA LEU A 424 24.42 5.26 23.24
C LEU A 424 24.31 4.00 24.09
N HIS A 425 23.11 3.47 24.19
CA HIS A 425 22.77 2.25 24.92
C HIS A 425 21.95 1.28 24.04
N ASP A 426 21.97 0.00 24.39
CA ASP A 426 21.00 -0.94 23.81
C ASP A 426 19.56 -0.44 24.04
N GLY A 427 18.78 -0.38 22.97
CA GLY A 427 17.39 0.13 22.98
C GLY A 427 17.25 1.61 22.68
N ASP A 428 18.36 2.36 22.48
CA ASP A 428 18.26 3.75 22.05
C ASP A 428 17.70 3.84 20.63
N VAL A 429 16.81 4.82 20.42
CA VAL A 429 16.18 5.09 19.13
C VAL A 429 17.11 5.95 18.30
N VAL A 430 17.66 5.39 17.24
CA VAL A 430 18.57 6.12 16.33
C VAL A 430 17.90 6.55 15.04
N ILE A 431 16.72 5.98 14.73
CA ILE A 431 15.86 6.40 13.60
C ILE A 431 14.43 6.57 14.12
N ALA A 432 13.85 7.74 13.88
CA ALA A 432 12.43 8.02 14.10
C ALA A 432 11.84 8.57 12.80
N ALA A 433 11.04 7.76 12.11
CA ALA A 433 10.57 8.09 10.76
C ALA A 433 9.04 8.10 10.66
N ILE A 434 8.48 9.25 10.31
CA ILE A 434 7.11 9.32 9.79
C ILE A 434 7.22 9.01 8.30
N THR A 435 6.95 7.76 7.93
CA THR A 435 7.17 7.24 6.57
C THR A 435 5.85 6.87 5.88
N SER A 436 5.87 6.81 4.56
CA SER A 436 4.71 6.83 3.68
C SER A 436 3.82 5.57 3.67
N CYS A 437 4.18 4.46 4.32
CA CYS A 437 3.50 3.18 4.11
C CYS A 437 2.08 3.11 4.70
N THR A 438 1.94 2.74 5.99
CA THR A 438 0.63 2.36 6.57
C THR A 438 -0.24 3.56 6.91
N ASN A 439 0.35 4.60 7.48
CA ASN A 439 -0.37 5.61 8.24
C ASN A 439 -0.59 6.95 7.51
N THR A 440 0.23 7.27 6.50
CA THR A 440 0.21 8.63 5.93
C THR A 440 -1.02 8.94 5.08
N SER A 441 -1.76 7.92 4.63
CA SER A 441 -3.07 8.10 4.00
C SER A 441 -4.18 8.49 4.99
N ASN A 442 -3.89 8.48 6.29
CA ASN A 442 -4.84 8.80 7.35
C ASN A 442 -4.56 10.16 7.96
N PRO A 443 -5.33 11.22 7.59
CA PRO A 443 -5.12 12.56 8.10
C PRO A 443 -5.24 12.68 9.62
N SER A 444 -6.05 11.82 10.25
CA SER A 444 -6.27 11.90 11.71
C SER A 444 -4.98 11.59 12.48
N VAL A 445 -4.29 10.49 12.14
CA VAL A 445 -3.04 10.14 12.83
C VAL A 445 -1.87 11.05 12.43
N MET A 446 -1.89 11.56 11.19
CA MET A 446 -0.88 12.51 10.74
C MET A 446 -1.00 13.85 11.47
N LEU A 447 -2.19 14.43 11.49
CA LEU A 447 -2.42 15.69 12.20
C LEU A 447 -2.27 15.53 13.72
N ALA A 448 -2.58 14.35 14.28
CA ALA A 448 -2.28 14.04 15.68
C ALA A 448 -0.77 14.10 15.95
N ALA A 449 0.10 13.62 15.04
CA ALA A 449 1.55 13.75 15.17
C ALA A 449 2.00 15.23 15.18
N GLY A 450 1.44 16.05 14.29
CA GLY A 450 1.69 17.49 14.28
C GLY A 450 1.23 18.20 15.57
N LEU A 451 0.09 17.81 16.15
CA LEU A 451 -0.40 18.32 17.43
C LEU A 451 0.49 17.91 18.61
N VAL A 452 0.98 16.64 18.61
CA VAL A 452 1.98 16.17 19.60
C VAL A 452 3.26 17.00 19.48
N ALA A 453 3.77 17.22 18.27
CA ALA A 453 4.95 18.05 18.04
C ALA A 453 4.75 19.49 18.52
N LYS A 454 3.61 20.11 18.24
CA LYS A 454 3.25 21.44 18.72
C LYS A 454 3.28 21.52 20.25
N LYS A 455 2.53 20.65 20.91
CA LYS A 455 2.44 20.63 22.38
C LYS A 455 3.80 20.30 23.04
N ALA A 456 4.64 19.47 22.41
CA ALA A 456 6.00 19.20 22.89
C ALA A 456 6.92 20.41 22.79
N VAL A 457 6.94 21.09 21.64
CA VAL A 457 7.73 22.31 21.42
C VAL A 457 7.30 23.44 22.36
N GLU A 458 5.98 23.64 22.56
CA GLU A 458 5.43 24.63 23.48
C GLU A 458 5.84 24.39 24.95
N ARG A 459 6.13 23.14 25.32
CA ARG A 459 6.68 22.75 26.63
C ARG A 459 8.20 22.76 26.70
N GLY A 460 8.88 23.04 25.60
CA GLY A 460 10.33 23.11 25.54
C GLY A 460 11.05 21.75 25.35
N LEU A 461 10.31 20.67 25.02
CA LEU A 461 10.93 19.38 24.72
C LEU A 461 11.73 19.45 23.42
N LYS A 462 12.79 18.64 23.35
CA LYS A 462 13.66 18.50 22.19
C LYS A 462 13.88 17.01 21.89
N VAL A 463 14.06 16.69 20.62
CA VAL A 463 14.50 15.35 20.18
C VAL A 463 15.94 15.11 20.69
N LYS A 464 16.25 13.86 21.02
CA LYS A 464 17.59 13.49 21.48
C LYS A 464 18.60 13.60 20.32
N PRO A 465 19.85 14.04 20.59
CA PRO A 465 20.82 14.38 19.53
C PRO A 465 21.26 13.19 18.67
N TRP A 466 21.06 11.97 19.12
CA TRP A 466 21.40 10.75 18.38
C TRP A 466 20.29 10.24 17.46
N VAL A 467 19.08 10.86 17.50
CA VAL A 467 17.93 10.40 16.73
C VAL A 467 17.89 11.07 15.36
N LYS A 468 18.02 10.29 14.31
CA LYS A 468 17.75 10.71 12.93
C LYS A 468 16.24 10.76 12.71
N THR A 469 15.69 11.96 12.57
CA THR A 469 14.25 12.20 12.31
C THR A 469 14.00 12.45 10.85
N SER A 470 12.82 12.03 10.35
CA SER A 470 12.40 12.30 8.96
C SER A 470 10.88 12.30 8.81
N LEU A 471 10.40 13.10 7.85
CA LEU A 471 9.03 13.09 7.37
C LEU A 471 9.03 12.83 5.86
N ALA A 472 8.56 11.63 5.47
CA ALA A 472 8.39 11.22 4.08
C ALA A 472 6.94 10.82 3.83
N PRO A 473 6.03 11.77 3.56
CA PRO A 473 4.61 11.46 3.41
C PRO A 473 4.32 10.69 2.13
N GLY A 474 3.18 9.98 2.12
CA GLY A 474 2.74 9.19 0.99
C GLY A 474 2.09 9.98 -0.13
N SER A 475 1.80 11.28 0.06
CA SER A 475 1.36 12.19 -0.99
C SER A 475 1.63 13.64 -0.64
N GLN A 476 1.63 14.52 -1.64
CA GLN A 476 1.79 15.96 -1.46
C GLN A 476 0.61 16.60 -0.70
N VAL A 477 -0.58 15.97 -0.70
CA VAL A 477 -1.75 16.43 0.05
C VAL A 477 -1.47 16.50 1.55
N VAL A 478 -0.61 15.60 2.06
CA VAL A 478 -0.18 15.60 3.46
C VAL A 478 0.53 16.90 3.83
N SER A 479 1.44 17.37 2.98
CA SER A 479 2.13 18.66 3.20
C SER A 479 1.16 19.84 3.15
N ASP A 480 0.17 19.79 2.27
CA ASP A 480 -0.85 20.85 2.18
C ASP A 480 -1.66 20.97 3.48
N TYR A 481 -2.15 19.86 4.03
CA TYR A 481 -2.93 19.94 5.26
C TYR A 481 -2.07 20.25 6.51
N TYR A 482 -0.79 19.84 6.54
CA TYR A 482 0.11 20.29 7.60
C TYR A 482 0.35 21.81 7.56
N ALA A 483 0.53 22.37 6.36
CA ALA A 483 0.65 23.82 6.17
C ALA A 483 -0.65 24.53 6.56
N ALA A 484 -1.81 24.05 6.11
CA ALA A 484 -3.11 24.60 6.44
C ALA A 484 -3.42 24.58 7.94
N ALA A 485 -2.97 23.53 8.64
CA ALA A 485 -3.11 23.42 10.10
C ALA A 485 -2.06 24.23 10.89
N GLY A 486 -1.03 24.78 10.23
CA GLY A 486 0.09 25.46 10.90
C GLY A 486 0.92 24.51 11.78
N LEU A 487 1.01 23.22 11.39
CA LEU A 487 1.70 22.21 12.21
C LEU A 487 3.08 21.82 11.65
N GLN A 488 3.38 22.13 10.40
CA GLN A 488 4.67 21.79 9.78
C GLN A 488 5.84 22.43 10.54
N GLU A 489 5.71 23.69 10.97
CA GLU A 489 6.77 24.38 11.69
C GLU A 489 7.19 23.72 13.01
N TYR A 490 6.25 23.04 13.69
CA TYR A 490 6.54 22.33 14.94
C TYR A 490 7.23 20.99 14.68
N LEU A 491 6.84 20.30 13.62
CA LEU A 491 7.55 19.11 13.12
C LEU A 491 8.99 19.46 12.74
N ASP A 492 9.19 20.56 12.00
CA ASP A 492 10.50 21.04 11.58
C ASP A 492 11.40 21.40 12.80
N LYS A 493 10.83 22.05 13.83
CA LYS A 493 11.54 22.35 15.09
C LYS A 493 12.02 21.10 15.83
N LEU A 494 11.36 19.94 15.62
CA LEU A 494 11.76 18.64 16.15
C LEU A 494 12.62 17.84 15.14
N GLY A 495 12.99 18.44 14.01
CA GLY A 495 13.81 17.80 12.98
C GLY A 495 13.04 16.85 12.04
N PHE A 496 11.70 16.75 12.16
CA PHE A 496 10.86 16.04 11.21
C PHE A 496 10.59 16.89 9.96
N ASN A 497 11.67 17.30 9.32
CA ASN A 497 11.61 18.02 8.04
C ASN A 497 11.18 17.07 6.93
N LEU A 498 10.51 17.63 5.91
CA LEU A 498 10.21 16.90 4.69
C LEU A 498 11.51 16.46 4.00
N VAL A 499 11.64 15.15 3.69
CA VAL A 499 12.84 14.57 3.07
C VAL A 499 12.58 14.00 1.67
N GLY A 500 11.33 13.72 1.34
CA GLY A 500 10.90 13.16 0.05
C GLY A 500 9.44 12.73 0.11
N TYR A 501 8.90 12.34 -1.05
CA TYR A 501 7.61 11.66 -1.19
C TYR A 501 7.84 10.29 -1.79
N GLY A 502 7.28 9.24 -1.17
CA GLY A 502 7.45 7.87 -1.65
C GLY A 502 7.97 6.91 -0.58
N CYS A 503 8.30 5.69 -0.98
CA CYS A 503 8.77 4.66 -0.07
C CYS A 503 10.23 4.90 0.33
N THR A 504 10.48 5.14 1.61
CA THR A 504 11.80 5.47 2.13
C THR A 504 12.27 4.47 3.19
N THR A 505 12.13 4.79 4.46
CA THR A 505 12.67 4.01 5.59
C THR A 505 12.21 2.55 5.60
N CYS A 506 10.96 2.26 5.29
CA CYS A 506 10.42 0.89 5.36
C CYS A 506 11.00 -0.09 4.32
N ILE A 507 11.64 0.40 3.26
CA ILE A 507 12.30 -0.44 2.24
C ILE A 507 13.84 -0.40 2.31
N GLY A 508 14.41 0.28 3.28
CA GLY A 508 15.86 0.41 3.42
C GLY A 508 16.46 1.68 2.82
N ASN A 509 15.64 2.61 2.34
CA ASN A 509 16.09 3.92 1.85
C ASN A 509 16.21 4.94 2.99
N SER A 510 16.56 4.49 4.21
CA SER A 510 16.78 5.36 5.37
C SER A 510 17.99 6.29 5.20
N GLY A 511 18.89 5.96 4.27
CA GLY A 511 20.18 6.65 4.14
C GLY A 511 21.12 6.41 5.33
N PRO A 512 22.33 6.99 5.34
CA PRO A 512 23.31 6.76 6.38
C PRO A 512 22.89 7.40 7.71
N LEU A 513 23.29 6.77 8.81
CA LEU A 513 23.29 7.42 10.13
C LEU A 513 24.43 8.45 10.22
N PRO A 514 24.36 9.44 11.14
CA PRO A 514 25.51 10.28 11.45
C PRO A 514 26.74 9.43 11.79
N GLU A 515 27.87 9.73 11.17
CA GLU A 515 29.09 8.92 11.28
C GLU A 515 29.49 8.61 12.74
N PRO A 516 29.52 9.56 13.71
CA PRO A 516 29.86 9.24 15.09
C PRO A 516 28.86 8.30 15.78
N VAL A 517 27.58 8.36 15.38
CA VAL A 517 26.53 7.46 15.89
C VAL A 517 26.73 6.06 15.32
N ALA A 518 26.99 5.94 14.01
CA ALA A 518 27.26 4.68 13.35
C ALA A 518 28.50 3.98 13.93
N GLU A 519 29.61 4.72 14.14
CA GLU A 519 30.84 4.24 14.76
C GLU A 519 30.60 3.72 16.18
N ALA A 520 29.86 4.46 17.01
CA ALA A 520 29.54 4.02 18.36
C ALA A 520 28.65 2.76 18.40
N ILE A 521 27.73 2.60 17.43
CA ILE A 521 26.90 1.38 17.32
C ILE A 521 27.79 0.18 16.98
N ASP A 522 28.67 0.33 15.99
CA ASP A 522 29.54 -0.74 15.51
C ASP A 522 30.55 -1.16 16.57
N GLU A 523 31.32 -0.20 17.15
CA GLU A 523 32.30 -0.47 18.22
C GLU A 523 31.67 -1.07 19.48
N GLY A 524 30.47 -0.60 19.87
CA GLY A 524 29.76 -1.11 21.04
C GLY A 524 28.93 -2.37 20.75
N ASP A 525 28.86 -2.81 19.48
CA ASP A 525 27.98 -3.91 19.01
C ASP A 525 26.54 -3.74 19.52
N LEU A 526 26.04 -2.50 19.56
CA LEU A 526 24.78 -2.15 20.22
C LEU A 526 23.54 -2.62 19.45
N ALA A 527 22.53 -3.08 20.17
CA ALA A 527 21.20 -3.35 19.64
C ALA A 527 20.32 -2.10 19.73
N VAL A 528 20.53 -1.17 18.82
CA VAL A 528 19.74 0.08 18.73
C VAL A 528 18.42 -0.13 18.01
N ALA A 529 17.51 0.84 18.13
CA ALA A 529 16.16 0.77 17.64
C ALA A 529 15.83 1.79 16.55
N ALA A 530 14.90 1.42 15.65
CA ALA A 530 14.13 2.32 14.80
C ALA A 530 12.66 2.29 15.21
N VAL A 531 12.02 3.45 15.26
CA VAL A 531 10.57 3.59 15.41
C VAL A 531 10.02 4.31 14.19
N LEU A 532 9.14 3.64 13.47
CA LEU A 532 8.63 4.15 12.19
C LEU A 532 7.13 3.91 12.03
N SER A 533 6.47 4.77 11.27
CA SER A 533 5.04 4.63 10.96
C SER A 533 4.74 3.73 9.77
N GLY A 534 5.73 3.02 9.25
CA GLY A 534 5.62 2.06 8.15
C GLY A 534 5.60 0.62 8.65
N ASN A 535 5.14 -0.31 7.82
CA ASN A 535 4.76 -1.65 8.21
C ASN A 535 5.74 -2.78 7.87
N ARG A 536 6.88 -2.51 7.22
CA ARG A 536 7.88 -3.53 6.89
C ARG A 536 9.15 -3.37 7.72
N ASN A 537 9.04 -3.69 8.99
CA ASN A 537 10.15 -3.62 9.94
C ASN A 537 10.86 -4.97 10.11
N PHE A 538 11.58 -5.42 9.08
CA PHE A 538 12.45 -6.58 9.16
C PHE A 538 13.82 -6.19 9.68
N GLU A 539 14.43 -7.09 10.46
CA GLU A 539 15.84 -6.94 10.91
C GLU A 539 16.77 -6.70 9.71
N GLY A 540 17.64 -5.72 9.81
CA GLY A 540 18.60 -5.33 8.77
C GLY A 540 18.01 -4.60 7.55
N ARG A 541 16.69 -4.63 7.36
CA ARG A 541 16.06 -4.02 6.19
C ARG A 541 15.93 -2.49 6.31
N ILE A 542 15.61 -2.00 7.51
CA ILE A 542 15.44 -0.55 7.74
C ILE A 542 16.79 0.16 7.65
N HIS A 543 17.78 -0.41 8.32
CA HIS A 543 19.18 0.02 8.27
C HIS A 543 20.07 -1.12 8.76
N ALA A 544 21.24 -1.31 8.15
CA ALA A 544 22.13 -2.43 8.47
C ALA A 544 22.57 -2.49 9.95
N LEU A 545 22.73 -1.33 10.59
CA LEU A 545 23.14 -1.21 11.99
C LEU A 545 21.98 -1.27 12.99
N VAL A 546 20.71 -1.35 12.54
CA VAL A 546 19.53 -1.28 13.43
C VAL A 546 18.91 -2.65 13.56
N ARG A 547 18.92 -3.22 14.77
CA ARG A 547 18.45 -4.58 15.04
C ARG A 547 17.01 -4.64 15.54
N ALA A 548 16.54 -3.61 16.26
CA ALA A 548 15.19 -3.56 16.80
C ALA A 548 14.33 -2.56 16.01
N ASN A 549 13.28 -3.02 15.36
CA ASN A 549 12.44 -2.18 14.51
C ASN A 549 10.99 -2.20 15.00
N TRP A 550 10.42 -1.02 15.23
CA TRP A 550 9.09 -0.86 15.81
C TRP A 550 8.16 -0.09 14.86
N LEU A 551 7.03 -0.70 14.53
CA LEU A 551 5.94 -0.02 13.86
C LEU A 551 5.06 0.69 14.91
N ALA A 552 4.88 1.98 14.77
CA ALA A 552 4.12 2.82 15.68
C ALA A 552 3.22 3.80 14.92
N SER A 553 2.21 4.36 15.59
CA SER A 553 1.47 5.49 15.02
C SER A 553 2.39 6.72 14.86
N PRO A 554 2.13 7.61 13.88
CA PRO A 554 2.90 8.84 13.70
C PRO A 554 3.09 9.68 14.99
N PRO A 555 2.08 9.89 15.84
CA PRO A 555 2.28 10.60 17.11
C PRO A 555 3.19 9.83 18.08
N LEU A 556 3.18 8.51 18.10
CA LEU A 556 4.12 7.73 18.91
C LEU A 556 5.54 7.76 18.34
N VAL A 557 5.74 7.87 17.02
CA VAL A 557 7.07 8.12 16.43
C VAL A 557 7.67 9.42 16.98
N VAL A 558 6.89 10.50 17.03
CA VAL A 558 7.33 11.76 17.63
C VAL A 558 7.65 11.58 19.11
N ALA A 559 6.80 10.88 19.86
CA ALA A 559 7.02 10.63 21.30
C ALA A 559 8.31 9.85 21.58
N TYR A 560 8.60 8.80 20.78
CA TYR A 560 9.85 8.02 20.94
C TYR A 560 11.10 8.78 20.49
N ALA A 561 11.00 9.71 19.55
CA ALA A 561 12.10 10.61 19.21
C ALA A 561 12.45 11.55 20.39
N LEU A 562 11.43 12.01 21.11
CA LEU A 562 11.62 12.83 22.34
C LEU A 562 12.19 12.00 23.49
N ALA A 563 11.70 10.79 23.72
CA ALA A 563 12.20 9.87 24.75
C ALA A 563 13.62 9.39 24.45
N GLY A 564 13.93 9.11 23.19
CA GLY A 564 15.25 8.68 22.70
C GLY A 564 15.56 7.21 22.92
N THR A 565 14.68 6.43 23.55
CA THR A 565 14.87 4.99 23.79
C THR A 565 13.53 4.25 23.87
N VAL A 566 13.49 3.01 23.40
CA VAL A 566 12.29 2.13 23.49
C VAL A 566 12.13 1.55 24.90
N ARG A 567 13.09 1.73 25.78
CA ARG A 567 13.04 1.26 27.17
C ARG A 567 12.19 2.14 28.09
N THR A 568 11.93 3.39 27.68
CA THR A 568 11.00 4.29 28.39
C THR A 568 9.58 3.77 28.29
N ASN A 569 8.91 3.60 29.42
CA ASN A 569 7.48 3.31 29.44
C ASN A 569 6.69 4.61 29.23
N LEU A 570 6.29 4.86 27.98
CA LEU A 570 5.57 6.10 27.63
C LEU A 570 4.24 6.31 28.36
N ALA A 571 3.66 5.25 28.95
CA ALA A 571 2.43 5.37 29.74
C ALA A 571 2.68 5.99 31.13
N THR A 572 3.87 5.81 31.70
CA THR A 572 4.18 6.20 33.10
C THR A 572 5.37 7.12 33.25
N ASP A 573 6.37 7.01 32.37
CA ASP A 573 7.64 7.72 32.53
C ASP A 573 7.61 9.07 31.78
N PRO A 574 8.39 10.07 32.24
CA PRO A 574 8.48 11.33 31.52
C PRO A 574 9.26 11.20 30.20
N LEU A 575 8.87 11.95 29.19
CA LEU A 575 9.57 12.11 27.92
C LEU A 575 10.85 12.97 28.06
N GLY A 576 10.87 13.84 29.04
CA GLY A 576 11.95 14.79 29.32
C GLY A 576 11.49 15.88 30.28
N GLU A 577 12.34 16.89 30.46
CA GLU A 577 12.03 18.07 31.26
C GLU A 577 11.55 19.21 30.36
N GLY A 578 10.50 19.88 30.78
CA GLY A 578 9.98 21.08 30.15
C GLY A 578 10.86 22.31 30.39
N SER A 579 10.56 23.41 29.72
CA SER A 579 11.25 24.69 29.92
C SER A 579 11.12 25.27 31.34
N ASP A 580 10.13 24.78 32.10
CA ASP A 580 9.93 25.11 33.51
C ASP A 580 10.63 24.18 34.51
N GLY A 581 11.46 23.26 34.00
CA GLY A 581 12.20 22.26 34.78
C GLY A 581 11.34 21.11 35.33
N LYS A 582 10.08 20.98 34.90
CA LYS A 582 9.21 19.90 35.33
C LYS A 582 9.20 18.74 34.34
N PRO A 583 8.97 17.50 34.83
CA PRO A 583 8.83 16.35 33.94
C PRO A 583 7.56 16.49 33.08
N VAL A 584 7.69 16.20 31.77
CA VAL A 584 6.60 16.20 30.80
C VAL A 584 6.32 14.77 30.39
N TYR A 585 5.06 14.35 30.48
CA TYR A 585 4.61 13.00 30.17
C TYR A 585 3.86 12.97 28.84
N LEU A 586 3.71 11.79 28.24
CA LEU A 586 2.95 11.61 27.00
C LEU A 586 1.52 12.19 27.11
N ARG A 587 0.82 11.95 28.21
CA ARG A 587 -0.53 12.46 28.47
C ARG A 587 -0.63 14.00 28.43
N ASP A 588 0.47 14.71 28.69
CA ASP A 588 0.49 16.16 28.71
C ASP A 588 0.54 16.78 27.31
N ILE A 589 0.97 16.00 26.34
CA ILE A 589 1.13 16.42 24.94
C ILE A 589 0.22 15.65 23.96
N TRP A 590 -0.48 14.60 24.41
CA TRP A 590 -1.40 13.85 23.57
C TRP A 590 -2.63 14.67 23.24
N PRO A 591 -3.05 14.78 21.96
CA PRO A 591 -4.27 15.52 21.60
C PRO A 591 -5.51 14.70 21.94
N THR A 592 -6.61 15.38 22.24
CA THR A 592 -7.94 14.77 22.35
C THR A 592 -8.48 14.39 20.97
N ASN A 593 -9.40 13.43 20.92
CA ASN A 593 -10.08 13.06 19.66
C ASN A 593 -10.83 14.26 19.06
N GLN A 594 -11.36 15.16 19.91
CA GLN A 594 -12.00 16.40 19.46
C GLN A 594 -11.01 17.35 18.77
N GLU A 595 -9.83 17.61 19.38
CA GLU A 595 -8.79 18.44 18.77
C GLU A 595 -8.37 17.91 17.40
N VAL A 596 -8.18 16.58 17.30
CA VAL A 596 -7.82 15.93 16.04
C VAL A 596 -8.93 16.10 15.00
N ALA A 597 -10.19 15.81 15.36
CA ALA A 597 -11.31 15.91 14.44
C ALA A 597 -11.56 17.37 13.95
N GLU A 598 -11.37 18.36 14.82
CA GLU A 598 -11.46 19.78 14.45
C GLU A 598 -10.32 20.17 13.50
N THR A 599 -9.11 19.72 13.77
CA THR A 599 -7.94 19.99 12.92
C THR A 599 -8.14 19.36 11.53
N VAL A 600 -8.61 18.12 11.46
CA VAL A 600 -8.93 17.45 10.19
C VAL A 600 -9.97 18.22 9.39
N ARG A 601 -11.09 18.62 10.01
CA ARG A 601 -12.15 19.41 9.34
C ARG A 601 -11.64 20.73 8.78
N ASN A 602 -10.71 21.37 9.48
CA ASN A 602 -10.21 22.70 9.13
C ASN A 602 -9.03 22.68 8.15
N ALA A 603 -8.35 21.55 7.97
CA ALA A 603 -7.13 21.46 7.19
C ALA A 603 -7.24 20.57 5.94
N VAL A 604 -8.10 19.54 5.96
CA VAL A 604 -8.22 18.59 4.86
C VAL A 604 -9.33 19.02 3.91
N HIS A 605 -8.95 19.52 2.73
CA HIS A 605 -9.88 20.12 1.79
C HIS A 605 -9.82 19.44 0.41
N ARG A 606 -10.97 19.32 -0.24
CA ARG A 606 -11.09 18.83 -1.63
C ARG A 606 -10.16 19.56 -2.60
N GLN A 607 -9.93 20.87 -2.38
CA GLN A 607 -9.10 21.69 -3.24
C GLN A 607 -7.65 21.20 -3.30
N SER A 608 -7.08 20.73 -2.19
CA SER A 608 -5.71 20.17 -2.15
C SER A 608 -5.57 18.96 -3.08
N PHE A 609 -6.52 18.04 -3.01
CA PHE A 609 -6.55 16.88 -3.93
C PHE A 609 -6.66 17.29 -5.39
N GLN A 610 -7.55 18.25 -5.69
CA GLN A 610 -7.75 18.74 -7.06
C GLN A 610 -6.48 19.42 -7.61
N GLN A 611 -5.79 20.20 -6.80
CA GLN A 611 -4.56 20.87 -7.19
C GLN A 611 -3.40 19.91 -7.38
N ARG A 612 -3.22 18.96 -6.46
CA ARG A 612 -2.08 18.03 -6.50
C ARG A 612 -2.22 16.96 -7.57
N TYR A 613 -3.42 16.53 -7.86
CA TYR A 613 -3.66 15.47 -8.86
C TYR A 613 -4.10 15.99 -10.24
N GLY A 614 -4.42 17.28 -10.39
CA GLY A 614 -4.88 17.84 -11.66
C GLY A 614 -3.91 17.63 -12.83
N ASN A 615 -2.60 17.68 -12.57
CA ASN A 615 -1.52 17.49 -13.56
C ASN A 615 -0.56 16.36 -13.13
N VAL A 616 -1.06 15.32 -12.48
CA VAL A 616 -0.23 14.27 -11.84
C VAL A 616 0.73 13.58 -12.83
N PHE A 617 0.36 13.47 -14.10
CA PHE A 617 1.17 12.81 -15.13
C PHE A 617 2.23 13.71 -15.77
N GLU A 618 2.21 15.03 -15.54
CA GLU A 618 3.20 15.96 -16.07
C GLU A 618 4.51 15.99 -15.28
N GLY A 619 4.41 15.83 -13.97
CA GLY A 619 5.54 15.78 -13.06
C GLY A 619 6.27 17.10 -12.81
N PRO A 620 7.31 17.08 -11.95
CA PRO A 620 8.10 18.24 -11.60
C PRO A 620 8.99 18.70 -12.77
N PRO A 621 9.55 19.94 -12.73
CA PRO A 621 10.43 20.46 -13.78
C PRO A 621 11.61 19.53 -14.10
N GLN A 622 12.18 18.88 -13.09
CA GLN A 622 13.29 17.93 -13.25
C GLN A 622 12.88 16.73 -14.11
N TRP A 623 11.67 16.20 -13.90
CA TRP A 623 11.14 15.09 -14.72
C TRP A 623 10.92 15.53 -16.17
N ARG A 624 10.31 16.70 -16.38
CA ARG A 624 10.08 17.25 -17.73
C ARG A 624 11.37 17.55 -18.49
N ALA A 625 12.49 17.71 -17.79
CA ALA A 625 13.81 17.88 -18.39
C ALA A 625 14.49 16.55 -18.78
N VAL A 626 13.94 15.41 -18.37
CA VAL A 626 14.46 14.09 -18.76
C VAL A 626 14.23 13.88 -20.25
N THR A 627 15.31 13.76 -21.01
CA THR A 627 15.24 13.50 -22.45
C THR A 627 15.10 12.00 -22.68
N ALA A 628 13.92 11.57 -23.15
CA ALA A 628 13.70 10.19 -23.56
C ALA A 628 14.33 9.92 -24.94
N PRO A 629 14.93 8.73 -25.16
CA PRO A 629 15.28 8.32 -26.52
C PRO A 629 13.98 8.17 -27.34
N GLY A 630 14.02 8.60 -28.61
CA GLY A 630 12.88 8.39 -29.51
C GLY A 630 12.84 6.97 -30.04
N GLY A 631 11.70 6.59 -30.65
CA GLY A 631 11.57 5.31 -31.35
C GLY A 631 10.56 4.34 -30.73
N VAL A 632 10.17 3.35 -31.52
CA VAL A 632 9.21 2.31 -31.13
C VAL A 632 9.87 1.22 -30.31
N THR A 633 11.16 0.95 -30.56
CA THR A 633 12.03 0.02 -29.82
C THR A 633 12.98 0.83 -28.93
N TYR A 634 13.40 0.23 -27.83
CA TYR A 634 14.40 0.81 -26.94
C TYR A 634 15.82 0.42 -27.39
N ASP A 635 16.73 1.38 -27.41
CA ASP A 635 18.13 1.15 -27.72
C ASP A 635 18.89 0.77 -26.45
N PHE A 636 18.99 -0.54 -26.17
CA PHE A 636 19.74 -1.06 -25.04
C PHE A 636 21.23 -0.80 -25.19
N GLN A 637 21.85 -0.24 -24.18
CA GLN A 637 23.26 0.11 -24.17
C GLN A 637 24.10 -1.07 -23.67
N ASP A 638 25.05 -1.57 -24.46
CA ASP A 638 25.90 -2.72 -24.12
C ASP A 638 26.68 -2.56 -22.80
N GLY A 639 26.96 -1.32 -22.39
CA GLY A 639 27.67 -1.03 -21.15
C GLY A 639 26.80 -0.94 -19.91
N SER A 640 25.48 -1.04 -20.04
CA SER A 640 24.57 -0.96 -18.89
C SER A 640 24.62 -2.23 -18.08
N THR A 641 24.78 -2.10 -16.76
CA THR A 641 24.60 -3.20 -15.78
C THR A 641 23.20 -3.22 -15.19
N TYR A 642 22.33 -2.27 -15.57
CA TYR A 642 20.99 -2.11 -15.02
C TYR A 642 19.89 -2.48 -16.03
N LEU A 643 19.96 -1.94 -17.25
CA LEU A 643 19.01 -2.22 -18.33
C LEU A 643 19.66 -3.07 -19.41
N ALA A 644 19.37 -4.36 -19.42
CA ALA A 644 19.89 -5.30 -20.40
C ALA A 644 18.74 -5.97 -21.16
N ARG A 645 18.95 -6.21 -22.46
CA ARG A 645 18.03 -7.03 -23.25
C ARG A 645 18.00 -8.46 -22.70
N ALA A 646 16.82 -8.95 -22.37
CA ALA A 646 16.65 -10.33 -21.90
C ALA A 646 17.01 -11.35 -23.00
N PRO A 647 17.82 -12.38 -22.72
CA PRO A 647 18.34 -13.29 -23.73
C PRO A 647 17.34 -14.38 -24.18
N TYR A 648 16.20 -14.52 -23.52
CA TYR A 648 15.22 -15.59 -23.80
C TYR A 648 14.51 -15.45 -25.14
N PHE A 649 14.64 -14.31 -25.84
CA PHE A 649 14.19 -14.14 -27.23
C PHE A 649 15.29 -14.39 -28.26
N ASP A 650 16.52 -14.65 -27.84
CA ASP A 650 17.64 -14.90 -28.77
C ASP A 650 17.41 -16.17 -29.55
N ASN A 651 17.54 -16.07 -30.89
CA ASN A 651 17.32 -17.17 -31.82
C ASN A 651 15.92 -17.81 -31.75
N MET A 652 14.92 -17.11 -31.26
CA MET A 652 13.53 -17.58 -31.20
C MET A 652 13.01 -17.81 -32.63
N PRO A 653 12.51 -19.02 -32.96
CA PRO A 653 11.95 -19.33 -34.29
C PRO A 653 10.61 -18.65 -34.50
N LYS A 654 10.22 -18.39 -35.77
CA LYS A 654 8.90 -17.81 -36.11
C LYS A 654 7.73 -18.74 -35.77
N GLU A 655 7.95 -20.03 -35.88
CA GLU A 655 6.97 -21.08 -35.59
C GLU A 655 7.42 -21.87 -34.36
N PRO A 656 6.52 -22.21 -33.43
CA PRO A 656 6.85 -23.07 -32.32
C PRO A 656 7.42 -24.44 -32.81
N GLY A 657 8.51 -24.86 -32.20
CA GLY A 657 9.04 -26.21 -32.45
C GLY A 657 8.16 -27.32 -31.86
N PRO A 658 8.37 -28.58 -32.23
CA PRO A 658 7.69 -29.68 -31.56
C PRO A 658 8.09 -29.75 -30.08
N LEU A 659 7.16 -30.19 -29.26
CA LEU A 659 7.47 -30.49 -27.86
C LEU A 659 8.50 -31.60 -27.76
N SER A 660 9.50 -31.42 -26.90
CA SER A 660 10.53 -32.42 -26.62
C SER A 660 10.82 -32.46 -25.12
N ASP A 661 11.26 -33.64 -24.65
CA ASP A 661 11.70 -33.78 -23.28
C ASP A 661 12.98 -32.97 -23.01
N VAL A 662 13.10 -32.40 -21.84
CA VAL A 662 14.32 -31.75 -21.37
C VAL A 662 15.19 -32.81 -20.71
N ILE A 663 16.25 -33.25 -21.44
CA ILE A 663 17.13 -34.34 -21.00
C ILE A 663 18.45 -33.79 -20.49
N GLY A 664 18.91 -34.26 -19.33
CA GLY A 664 20.20 -33.88 -18.74
C GLY A 664 20.25 -32.49 -18.16
N ALA A 665 19.10 -31.88 -17.87
CA ALA A 665 19.02 -30.62 -17.17
C ALA A 665 19.64 -30.73 -15.75
N ARG A 666 20.22 -29.61 -15.29
CA ARG A 666 20.74 -29.46 -13.93
C ARG A 666 19.93 -28.43 -13.20
N GLU A 667 19.69 -28.66 -11.92
CA GLU A 667 19.00 -27.69 -11.05
C GLU A 667 19.86 -26.42 -10.88
N LEU A 668 19.25 -25.29 -11.15
CA LEU A 668 19.86 -23.99 -10.88
C LEU A 668 19.58 -23.55 -9.42
N ALA A 669 18.35 -23.78 -8.94
CA ALA A 669 17.92 -23.44 -7.59
C ALA A 669 16.75 -24.35 -7.18
N ILE A 670 16.68 -24.66 -5.89
CA ILE A 670 15.57 -25.37 -5.26
C ILE A 670 14.99 -24.45 -4.18
N PHE A 671 13.69 -24.18 -4.25
CA PHE A 671 12.97 -23.36 -3.28
C PHE A 671 12.10 -24.24 -2.40
N GLY A 672 11.84 -23.78 -1.16
CA GLY A 672 10.91 -24.44 -0.25
C GLY A 672 9.44 -24.21 -0.64
N ASP A 673 8.53 -24.79 0.15
CA ASP A 673 7.10 -24.62 -0.05
C ASP A 673 6.66 -23.16 0.16
N SER A 674 5.58 -22.77 -0.50
CA SER A 674 4.96 -21.45 -0.40
C SER A 674 5.85 -20.26 -0.84
N ILE A 675 6.85 -20.51 -1.66
CA ILE A 675 7.57 -19.44 -2.36
C ILE A 675 6.73 -19.00 -3.56
N THR A 676 6.48 -17.72 -3.65
CA THR A 676 5.70 -17.09 -4.74
C THR A 676 6.55 -16.14 -5.56
N THR A 677 6.04 -15.66 -6.69
CA THR A 677 6.79 -14.77 -7.60
C THR A 677 7.20 -13.46 -6.95
N ASP A 678 6.42 -12.92 -5.99
CA ASP A 678 6.76 -11.72 -5.23
C ASP A 678 7.93 -11.90 -4.24
N HIS A 679 8.31 -13.14 -3.91
CA HIS A 679 9.53 -13.44 -3.16
C HIS A 679 10.78 -13.38 -4.05
N ILE A 680 10.63 -13.54 -5.34
CA ILE A 680 11.73 -13.73 -6.30
C ILE A 680 11.96 -12.48 -7.13
N SER A 681 10.91 -11.85 -7.59
CA SER A 681 10.98 -10.71 -8.51
C SER A 681 10.68 -9.35 -7.90
#